data_f0955754e59a5a7df65be0cc7c58fca7
#
_entry.id   f0955754e59a5a7df65be0cc7c58fca7
#
_cell.length_a   1.000
_cell.length_b   1.000
_cell.length_c   1.000
_cell.angle_alpha   90.00
_cell.angle_beta   90.00
_cell.angle_gamma   90.00
#
_symmetry.space_group_name_H-M   'P 1'
#
loop_
_entity.id
_entity.type
_entity.pdbx_description
1 polymer ?
#
loop_
_entity_poly.entity_id
_entity_poly.type
_entity_poly.pdbx_seq_one_letter_code
_entity_poly.pdbx_strand_id
1 'polypeptide(L)'
;MSNIDNNDINKQHSAETSRKFGKRFLKRGIIGTLWFGFAICVGVVFFFLFLIYNGVIGYMPPVEELRNPHDRFASVIYSEDGVELGRYFRNTGNRVYADYDEISENVVKALIATEDVRFEDHSGIDARAMARVLVKTLFMGQKNAGGGSTITQQLAKQLYSPESSNFLSRAMQKPIEWMIAVKLERFYSKDEIIKMYLNQFDFLYNAVGIKSAAYVYFGKDPKDLNMQEAATLVGMVKNPSYYNPVRQSERTRLRRNVVFEQMVRAGMLSEAEADSLKELPLVLDFHRVDHKDGLAPYFREELRRMLRAHKPVRSDYPSWDKQKFVDDSTEWENNPLFGWIDKNPKPDGTKYDIYTDGLKIYTSIDSRMQTYAEEAVKEHMSDLQAKFFREKRGTKGAPYSTDRTEISEIRVNHLIRNAMKQTERYRLMKKAGLSMEEIMREFNTPREMKVFTYSGTVDTMMTPLDSVLYNKHFLRTGFMAMDPLNGHVKAYVGGPDFQHFQYDMVSTGRRQIGSTVKPFLYTYAMEEGYTPCDMFLNAQPVIYDESGRPWAPRNSSSARVGEMVDLKWALTNSNNWISARLISQLSPSALVRTMHNFGINSHLDAVPSLCLGPSDVSVKEMVTAYTAFANNGMRVDPIFVTAIADANGNIISEFTPRHTEVIGETAYWRILSMLLNVVDSGTGNRVRRAPYNITAQMGGKTGTTNYNADGWFMGFTPQLVTGTWVGGDERFIHFNGMAYGQGASMALPIYGRFMRKVYNDRLLPYSESAQFSFPSDVNLCADSMWSGEETDSVEEETSIEGVFD
;
A
#
# COMPACT_ATOMS: atom_id res chain seq x y z
N MET A 1 69.75 -102.98 -19.37
CA MET A 1 69.91 -101.67 -18.78
C MET A 1 69.46 -100.70 -19.87
N SER A 2 68.47 -100.02 -19.77
CA SER A 2 67.81 -98.98 -19.03
C SER A 2 66.46 -98.69 -19.66
N ASN A 3 65.43 -98.99 -19.00
CA ASN A 3 64.07 -98.53 -19.28
C ASN A 3 63.52 -97.89 -17.95
N ILE A 4 63.98 -96.77 -17.66
CA ILE A 4 63.37 -95.86 -16.60
C ILE A 4 63.65 -94.46 -17.12
N ASP A 5 62.61 -93.65 -17.31
CA ASP A 5 62.53 -92.14 -17.29
C ASP A 5 61.67 -91.47 -18.39
N ASN A 6 60.76 -92.18 -19.03
CA ASN A 6 59.79 -91.43 -19.88
C ASN A 6 58.37 -91.26 -19.32
N ASN A 7 58.08 -91.81 -18.13
CA ASN A 7 56.75 -91.74 -17.49
C ASN A 7 56.59 -90.54 -16.49
N ASP A 8 57.69 -90.00 -15.95
CA ASP A 8 57.63 -88.88 -14.99
C ASP A 8 57.58 -87.49 -15.67
N ILE A 9 58.20 -87.35 -16.86
CA ILE A 9 58.19 -86.13 -17.64
C ILE A 9 56.76 -85.88 -18.20
N ASN A 10 56.03 -86.89 -18.63
CA ASN A 10 54.66 -86.82 -19.15
C ASN A 10 53.61 -86.54 -17.95
N LYS A 11 53.87 -86.99 -16.74
CA LYS A 11 53.02 -86.68 -15.62
C LYS A 11 53.20 -85.22 -15.08
N GLN A 12 54.41 -84.67 -15.11
CA GLN A 12 54.65 -83.27 -14.78
C GLN A 12 54.05 -82.28 -15.82
N HIS A 13 54.21 -82.57 -17.12
CA HIS A 13 53.56 -81.71 -18.17
C HIS A 13 52.03 -81.81 -18.15
N SER A 14 51.46 -82.96 -17.85
CA SER A 14 49.99 -83.11 -17.73
C SER A 14 49.41 -82.35 -16.46
N ALA A 15 50.15 -82.38 -15.33
CA ALA A 15 49.80 -81.73 -14.08
C ALA A 15 49.95 -80.19 -14.21
N GLU A 16 50.95 -79.67 -14.95
CA GLU A 16 51.14 -78.24 -15.15
C GLU A 16 50.12 -77.66 -16.17
N THR A 17 49.76 -78.43 -17.24
CA THR A 17 48.70 -78.03 -18.19
C THR A 17 47.34 -78.08 -17.55
N SER A 18 47.01 -79.00 -16.65
CA SER A 18 45.78 -79.10 -15.93
C SER A 18 45.69 -77.99 -14.88
N ARG A 19 46.76 -77.57 -14.20
CA ARG A 19 46.83 -76.43 -13.27
C ARG A 19 46.71 -75.12 -14.04
N LYS A 20 47.26 -74.93 -15.22
CA LYS A 20 47.08 -73.72 -16.05
C LYS A 20 45.68 -73.63 -16.61
N PHE A 21 45.04 -74.72 -16.99
CA PHE A 21 43.65 -74.80 -17.45
C PHE A 21 42.64 -74.46 -16.27
N GLY A 22 42.89 -75.07 -15.12
CA GLY A 22 42.10 -74.79 -13.92
C GLY A 22 42.19 -73.31 -13.47
N LYS A 23 43.42 -72.75 -13.49
CA LYS A 23 43.60 -71.31 -13.15
C LYS A 23 42.94 -70.36 -14.21
N ARG A 24 42.95 -70.74 -15.52
CA ARG A 24 42.24 -70.00 -16.57
C ARG A 24 40.72 -70.12 -16.44
N PHE A 25 40.15 -71.23 -16.06
CA PHE A 25 38.75 -71.50 -15.86
C PHE A 25 38.27 -70.77 -14.58
N LEU A 26 39.07 -70.80 -13.51
CA LEU A 26 38.75 -70.03 -12.26
C LEU A 26 38.83 -68.55 -12.49
N LYS A 27 39.78 -68.00 -13.20
CA LYS A 27 39.85 -66.59 -13.59
C LYS A 27 38.66 -66.17 -14.45
N ARG A 28 38.25 -66.97 -15.43
CA ARG A 28 37.09 -66.74 -16.28
C ARG A 28 35.77 -66.79 -15.49
N GLY A 29 35.67 -67.75 -14.54
CA GLY A 29 34.56 -67.85 -13.61
C GLY A 29 34.48 -66.62 -12.71
N ILE A 30 35.56 -66.17 -12.06
CA ILE A 30 35.62 -64.96 -11.21
C ILE A 30 35.33 -63.73 -12.03
N ILE A 31 35.90 -63.60 -13.26
CA ILE A 31 35.59 -62.44 -14.11
C ILE A 31 34.11 -62.44 -14.53
N GLY A 32 33.54 -63.60 -14.86
CA GLY A 32 32.15 -63.79 -15.21
C GLY A 32 31.21 -63.43 -14.01
N THR A 33 31.56 -63.86 -12.81
CA THR A 33 30.82 -63.54 -11.60
C THR A 33 30.88 -62.03 -11.27
N LEU A 34 32.05 -61.37 -11.47
CA LEU A 34 32.21 -59.93 -11.31
C LEU A 34 31.39 -59.15 -12.35
N TRP A 35 31.40 -59.59 -13.61
CA TRP A 35 30.57 -58.98 -14.66
C TRP A 35 29.07 -59.20 -14.44
N PHE A 36 28.66 -60.36 -13.93
CA PHE A 36 27.27 -60.66 -13.56
C PHE A 36 26.84 -59.84 -12.36
N GLY A 37 27.70 -59.73 -11.34
CA GLY A 37 27.45 -58.84 -10.21
C GLY A 37 27.35 -57.36 -10.60
N PHE A 38 28.23 -56.92 -11.53
CA PHE A 38 28.16 -55.58 -12.11
C PHE A 38 26.86 -55.35 -12.88
N ALA A 39 26.43 -56.30 -13.71
CA ALA A 39 25.18 -56.22 -14.48
C ALA A 39 23.94 -56.14 -13.55
N ILE A 40 23.95 -56.93 -12.43
CA ILE A 40 22.90 -56.84 -11.40
C ILE A 40 22.90 -55.47 -10.75
N CYS A 41 24.07 -54.95 -10.34
CA CYS A 41 24.16 -53.62 -9.76
C CYS A 41 23.64 -52.55 -10.72
N VAL A 42 24.00 -52.58 -11.98
CA VAL A 42 23.48 -51.68 -13.00
C VAL A 42 21.97 -51.85 -13.18
N GLY A 43 21.45 -53.06 -13.21
CA GLY A 43 20.02 -53.35 -13.28
C GLY A 43 19.23 -52.81 -12.09
N VAL A 44 19.78 -52.96 -10.88
CA VAL A 44 19.19 -52.42 -9.65
C VAL A 44 19.13 -50.87 -9.70
N VAL A 45 20.21 -50.23 -10.18
CA VAL A 45 20.23 -48.77 -10.34
C VAL A 45 19.20 -48.31 -11.35
N PHE A 46 19.11 -48.97 -12.53
CA PHE A 46 18.10 -48.64 -13.53
C PHE A 46 16.67 -48.91 -13.02
N PHE A 47 16.45 -49.99 -12.31
CA PHE A 47 15.14 -50.27 -11.70
C PHE A 47 14.77 -49.23 -10.64
N PHE A 48 15.71 -48.79 -9.84
CA PHE A 48 15.50 -47.70 -8.85
C PHE A 48 15.16 -46.39 -9.53
N LEU A 49 15.89 -45.99 -10.59
CA LEU A 49 15.59 -44.80 -11.38
C LEU A 49 14.22 -44.90 -12.06
N PHE A 50 13.83 -46.09 -12.51
CA PHE A 50 12.51 -46.34 -13.09
C PHE A 50 11.38 -46.17 -12.06
N LEU A 51 11.56 -46.59 -10.79
CA LEU A 51 10.60 -46.38 -9.71
C LEU A 51 10.47 -44.88 -9.37
N ILE A 52 11.57 -44.12 -9.37
CA ILE A 52 11.57 -42.66 -9.20
C ILE A 52 10.83 -41.99 -10.36
N TYR A 53 11.13 -42.37 -11.58
CA TYR A 53 10.52 -41.80 -12.81
C TYR A 53 9.00 -41.91 -12.80
N ASN A 54 8.48 -43.04 -12.31
CA ASN A 54 7.02 -43.28 -12.18
C ASN A 54 6.41 -42.78 -10.87
N GLY A 55 7.15 -42.05 -10.01
CA GLY A 55 6.64 -41.49 -8.79
C GLY A 55 6.35 -42.47 -7.65
N VAL A 56 6.87 -43.70 -7.74
CA VAL A 56 6.73 -44.73 -6.70
C VAL A 56 7.64 -44.40 -5.51
N ILE A 57 8.79 -43.81 -5.78
CA ILE A 57 9.77 -43.36 -4.77
C ILE A 57 9.95 -41.86 -4.90
N GLY A 58 9.51 -41.14 -3.85
CA GLY A 58 9.60 -39.67 -3.78
C GLY A 58 8.51 -38.97 -4.59
N TYR A 59 8.43 -37.64 -4.42
CA TYR A 59 7.50 -36.81 -5.20
C TYR A 59 8.04 -36.58 -6.61
N MET A 60 7.29 -36.99 -7.60
CA MET A 60 7.54 -36.68 -9.01
C MET A 60 6.40 -35.84 -9.55
N PRO A 61 6.63 -34.54 -9.87
CA PRO A 61 5.56 -33.66 -10.36
C PRO A 61 4.90 -34.24 -11.63
N PRO A 62 3.57 -34.15 -11.73
CA PRO A 62 2.83 -34.52 -12.93
C PRO A 62 3.24 -33.60 -14.10
N VAL A 63 2.93 -34.01 -15.32
CA VAL A 63 3.31 -33.26 -16.54
C VAL A 63 2.65 -31.89 -16.58
N GLU A 64 1.42 -31.78 -16.09
CA GLU A 64 0.67 -30.53 -15.98
C GLU A 64 1.35 -29.52 -15.05
N GLU A 65 1.87 -29.97 -13.91
CA GLU A 65 2.61 -29.13 -12.96
C GLU A 65 3.99 -28.73 -13.49
N LEU A 66 4.64 -29.64 -14.25
CA LEU A 66 5.91 -29.35 -14.92
C LEU A 66 5.74 -28.37 -16.08
N ARG A 67 4.58 -28.36 -16.77
CA ARG A 67 4.25 -27.40 -17.84
C ARG A 67 3.85 -26.03 -17.33
N ASN A 68 3.29 -25.97 -16.12
CA ASN A 68 2.96 -24.74 -15.43
C ASN A 68 3.48 -24.83 -13.99
N PRO A 69 4.80 -24.64 -13.76
CA PRO A 69 5.30 -24.56 -12.41
C PRO A 69 4.54 -23.43 -11.71
N HIS A 70 3.91 -23.73 -10.57
CA HIS A 70 3.16 -22.76 -9.80
C HIS A 70 4.11 -21.66 -9.32
N ASP A 71 4.34 -20.70 -10.17
CA ASP A 71 5.15 -19.53 -9.90
C ASP A 71 4.35 -18.61 -8.97
N ARG A 72 4.80 -18.50 -7.73
CA ARG A 72 4.21 -17.59 -6.74
C ARG A 72 4.79 -16.20 -6.98
N PHE A 73 4.08 -15.40 -7.76
CA PHE A 73 4.48 -14.05 -8.08
C PHE A 73 3.78 -13.05 -7.19
N ALA A 74 4.51 -12.03 -6.74
CA ALA A 74 3.91 -10.87 -6.10
C ALA A 74 2.99 -10.15 -7.09
N SER A 75 1.83 -9.70 -6.63
CA SER A 75 1.00 -8.80 -7.43
C SER A 75 1.58 -7.40 -7.43
N VAL A 76 1.59 -6.76 -8.59
CA VAL A 76 2.14 -5.42 -8.81
C VAL A 76 1.02 -4.41 -8.94
N ILE A 77 1.18 -3.26 -8.28
CA ILE A 77 0.22 -2.16 -8.27
C ILE A 77 0.81 -1.03 -9.10
N TYR A 78 0.11 -0.64 -10.14
CA TYR A 78 0.51 0.43 -11.06
C TYR A 78 -0.35 1.68 -10.87
N SER A 79 0.27 2.84 -10.97
CA SER A 79 -0.43 4.12 -11.14
C SER A 79 -1.06 4.22 -12.53
N GLU A 80 -1.93 5.21 -12.74
CA GLU A 80 -2.55 5.50 -14.03
C GLU A 80 -1.52 5.84 -15.12
N ASP A 81 -0.42 6.50 -14.75
CA ASP A 81 0.72 6.82 -15.61
C ASP A 81 1.76 5.69 -15.74
N GLY A 82 1.43 4.47 -15.27
CA GLY A 82 2.20 3.24 -15.45
C GLY A 82 3.39 3.06 -14.50
N VAL A 83 3.55 3.93 -13.50
CA VAL A 83 4.61 3.80 -12.49
C VAL A 83 4.21 2.77 -11.44
N GLU A 84 5.15 1.93 -11.02
CA GLU A 84 4.93 0.98 -9.94
C GLU A 84 4.78 1.71 -8.59
N LEU A 85 3.60 1.58 -7.95
CA LEU A 85 3.34 2.11 -6.61
C LEU A 85 3.87 1.17 -5.52
N GLY A 86 3.90 -0.13 -5.78
CA GLY A 86 4.34 -1.16 -4.84
C GLY A 86 3.78 -2.54 -5.17
N ARG A 87 3.97 -3.49 -4.24
CA ARG A 87 3.66 -4.91 -4.47
C ARG A 87 2.99 -5.54 -3.27
N TYR A 88 2.14 -6.55 -3.54
CA TYR A 88 1.65 -7.44 -2.50
C TYR A 88 2.42 -8.76 -2.54
N PHE A 89 3.09 -9.10 -1.43
CA PHE A 89 3.85 -10.34 -1.27
C PHE A 89 3.76 -10.86 0.18
N ARG A 90 3.97 -12.15 0.37
CA ARG A 90 4.14 -12.74 1.71
C ARG A 90 5.60 -12.56 2.17
N ASN A 91 5.84 -12.63 3.49
CA ASN A 91 7.16 -12.41 4.13
C ASN A 91 8.33 -13.24 3.56
N THR A 92 8.08 -14.18 2.64
CA THR A 92 9.08 -15.06 2.02
C THR A 92 9.22 -14.84 0.52
N GLY A 93 8.65 -13.78 -0.11
CA GLY A 93 8.75 -13.68 -1.56
C GLY A 93 8.20 -12.46 -2.22
N ASN A 94 8.98 -11.37 -2.29
CA ASN A 94 8.77 -10.31 -3.26
C ASN A 94 9.31 -10.78 -4.62
N ARG A 95 8.61 -11.73 -5.27
CA ARG A 95 9.00 -12.28 -6.56
C ARG A 95 8.30 -11.53 -7.68
N VAL A 96 9.08 -10.81 -8.48
CA VAL A 96 8.61 -10.18 -9.71
C VAL A 96 9.26 -10.89 -10.89
N TYR A 97 8.42 -11.22 -11.84
CA TYR A 97 8.86 -11.93 -13.04
C TYR A 97 9.66 -10.99 -13.96
N ALA A 98 10.76 -11.50 -14.50
CA ALA A 98 11.48 -10.89 -15.59
C ALA A 98 11.43 -11.85 -16.79
N ASP A 99 11.02 -11.37 -17.94
CA ASP A 99 11.18 -12.13 -19.18
C ASP A 99 12.65 -12.21 -19.57
N TYR A 100 13.01 -13.19 -20.41
CA TYR A 100 14.41 -13.45 -20.73
C TYR A 100 15.10 -12.24 -21.40
N ASP A 101 14.36 -11.50 -22.23
CA ASP A 101 14.81 -10.27 -22.90
C ASP A 101 14.91 -9.06 -21.97
N GLU A 102 14.30 -9.13 -20.78
CA GLU A 102 14.47 -8.16 -19.69
C GLU A 102 15.72 -8.44 -18.82
N ILE A 103 16.42 -9.56 -19.01
CA ILE A 103 17.60 -9.94 -18.23
C ILE A 103 18.87 -9.53 -18.98
N SER A 104 19.78 -8.84 -18.29
CA SER A 104 21.08 -8.45 -18.85
C SER A 104 21.88 -9.69 -19.31
N GLU A 105 22.43 -9.63 -20.51
CA GLU A 105 23.34 -10.65 -21.04
C GLU A 105 24.54 -10.90 -20.10
N ASN A 106 24.96 -9.87 -19.35
CA ASN A 106 26.02 -9.99 -18.35
C ASN A 106 25.65 -10.97 -17.23
N VAL A 107 24.39 -10.99 -16.79
CA VAL A 107 23.89 -11.91 -15.76
C VAL A 107 23.90 -13.34 -16.29
N VAL A 108 23.42 -13.56 -17.52
CA VAL A 108 23.34 -14.88 -18.16
C VAL A 108 24.77 -15.45 -18.35
N LYS A 109 25.68 -14.67 -18.92
CA LYS A 109 27.10 -15.07 -19.10
C LYS A 109 27.78 -15.40 -17.77
N ALA A 110 27.62 -14.54 -16.75
CA ALA A 110 28.19 -14.77 -15.43
C ALA A 110 27.64 -16.04 -14.77
N LEU A 111 26.33 -16.29 -14.90
CA LEU A 111 25.67 -17.48 -14.35
C LEU A 111 26.19 -18.76 -15.01
N ILE A 112 26.18 -18.83 -16.33
CA ILE A 112 26.65 -20.01 -17.09
C ILE A 112 28.14 -20.29 -16.78
N ALA A 113 28.98 -19.25 -16.83
CA ALA A 113 30.39 -19.38 -16.54
C ALA A 113 30.71 -19.88 -15.11
N THR A 114 29.86 -19.51 -14.13
CA THR A 114 30.11 -19.81 -12.72
C THR A 114 29.50 -21.13 -12.26
N GLU A 115 28.26 -21.41 -12.67
CA GLU A 115 27.48 -22.54 -12.17
C GLU A 115 27.49 -23.72 -13.10
N ASP A 116 27.51 -23.51 -14.46
CA ASP A 116 27.37 -24.59 -15.42
C ASP A 116 27.95 -24.24 -16.82
N VAL A 117 29.26 -24.22 -16.93
CA VAL A 117 29.97 -23.78 -18.16
C VAL A 117 29.61 -24.57 -19.43
N ARG A 118 29.00 -25.76 -19.28
CA ARG A 118 28.55 -26.61 -20.40
C ARG A 118 27.03 -26.75 -20.45
N PHE A 119 26.34 -25.74 -19.97
CA PHE A 119 24.89 -25.73 -19.87
C PHE A 119 24.21 -26.04 -21.20
N GLU A 120 24.77 -25.57 -22.34
CA GLU A 120 24.25 -25.82 -23.66
C GLU A 120 24.49 -27.24 -24.16
N ASP A 121 25.49 -27.96 -23.59
CA ASP A 121 25.99 -29.27 -24.12
C ASP A 121 25.28 -30.48 -23.53
N HIS A 122 24.41 -30.32 -22.52
CA HIS A 122 23.76 -31.46 -21.86
C HIS A 122 22.26 -31.26 -21.69
N SER A 123 21.53 -32.34 -21.39
CA SER A 123 20.07 -32.34 -21.17
C SER A 123 19.74 -32.60 -19.70
N GLY A 124 20.05 -31.65 -18.83
CA GLY A 124 19.73 -31.64 -17.39
C GLY A 124 20.80 -32.31 -16.50
N ILE A 125 21.61 -33.19 -17.02
CA ILE A 125 22.69 -33.89 -16.29
C ILE A 125 23.99 -33.78 -17.06
N ASP A 126 25.05 -33.21 -16.47
CA ASP A 126 26.37 -33.20 -16.99
C ASP A 126 27.17 -34.46 -16.53
N ALA A 127 27.13 -35.56 -17.33
CA ALA A 127 27.80 -36.78 -17.02
C ALA A 127 29.33 -36.63 -16.91
N ARG A 128 29.95 -35.71 -17.69
CA ARG A 128 31.41 -35.47 -17.63
C ARG A 128 31.78 -34.74 -16.34
N ALA A 129 30.97 -33.75 -15.87
CA ALA A 129 31.21 -33.10 -14.60
C ALA A 129 31.03 -34.08 -13.43
N MET A 130 30.00 -34.94 -13.48
CA MET A 130 29.77 -35.97 -12.46
C MET A 130 30.93 -36.96 -12.38
N ALA A 131 31.41 -37.47 -13.53
CA ALA A 131 32.58 -38.35 -13.57
C ALA A 131 33.83 -37.67 -13.00
N ARG A 132 34.07 -36.40 -13.35
CA ARG A 132 35.20 -35.63 -12.84
C ARG A 132 35.14 -35.46 -11.30
N VAL A 133 33.98 -35.15 -10.74
CA VAL A 133 33.77 -35.01 -9.29
C VAL A 133 33.97 -36.36 -8.59
N LEU A 134 33.41 -37.44 -9.14
CA LEU A 134 33.54 -38.79 -8.59
C LEU A 134 35.04 -39.23 -8.53
N VAL A 135 35.80 -39.03 -9.61
CA VAL A 135 37.24 -39.36 -9.69
C VAL A 135 38.04 -38.53 -8.68
N LYS A 136 37.84 -37.20 -8.65
CA LYS A 136 38.57 -36.30 -7.74
C LYS A 136 38.25 -36.55 -6.27
N THR A 137 37.01 -36.85 -5.95
CA THR A 137 36.56 -37.05 -4.55
C THR A 137 36.94 -38.45 -4.05
N LEU A 138 36.68 -39.53 -4.84
CA LEU A 138 36.94 -40.92 -4.41
C LEU A 138 38.41 -41.32 -4.55
N PHE A 139 39.11 -40.89 -5.60
CA PHE A 139 40.48 -41.34 -5.88
C PHE A 139 41.55 -40.33 -5.45
N MET A 140 41.24 -39.01 -5.40
CA MET A 140 42.22 -38.00 -5.01
C MET A 140 41.97 -37.39 -3.63
N GLY A 141 40.90 -37.76 -2.96
CA GLY A 141 40.56 -37.27 -1.60
C GLY A 141 40.28 -35.77 -1.53
N GLN A 142 40.11 -35.10 -2.68
CA GLN A 142 39.88 -33.66 -2.75
C GLN A 142 38.42 -33.34 -2.41
N LYS A 143 38.14 -32.90 -1.17
CA LYS A 143 36.79 -32.50 -0.71
C LYS A 143 36.22 -31.25 -1.42
N ASN A 144 37.05 -30.51 -2.18
CA ASN A 144 36.67 -29.26 -2.87
C ASN A 144 36.76 -29.39 -4.42
N ALA A 145 36.39 -30.56 -4.98
CA ALA A 145 36.53 -30.86 -6.40
C ALA A 145 35.63 -30.09 -7.38
N GLY A 146 34.98 -29.01 -6.95
CA GLY A 146 34.02 -28.20 -7.74
C GLY A 146 32.61 -28.77 -7.74
N GLY A 147 31.59 -27.95 -8.06
CA GLY A 147 30.19 -28.36 -8.18
C GLY A 147 29.98 -29.32 -9.35
N GLY A 148 29.21 -30.40 -9.14
CA GLY A 148 28.78 -31.34 -10.19
C GLY A 148 27.28 -31.20 -10.49
N SER A 149 26.59 -30.22 -9.94
CA SER A 149 25.15 -29.95 -10.17
C SER A 149 24.97 -28.92 -11.28
N THR A 150 24.07 -29.18 -12.20
CA THR A 150 23.72 -28.28 -13.31
C THR A 150 22.73 -27.20 -12.84
N ILE A 151 22.58 -26.12 -13.63
CA ILE A 151 21.55 -25.07 -13.39
C ILE A 151 20.17 -25.71 -13.34
N THR A 152 19.85 -26.65 -14.24
CA THR A 152 18.56 -27.34 -14.27
C THR A 152 18.30 -28.17 -13.02
N GLN A 153 19.35 -28.84 -12.47
CA GLN A 153 19.23 -29.58 -11.20
C GLN A 153 19.03 -28.65 -10.02
N GLN A 154 19.66 -27.47 -10.02
CA GLN A 154 19.44 -26.44 -8.99
C GLN A 154 18.01 -25.88 -9.07
N LEU A 155 17.49 -25.65 -10.28
CA LEU A 155 16.10 -25.26 -10.51
C LEU A 155 15.12 -26.33 -10.01
N ALA A 156 15.34 -27.60 -10.38
CA ALA A 156 14.51 -28.72 -9.90
C ALA A 156 14.49 -28.80 -8.37
N LYS A 157 15.62 -28.56 -7.72
CA LYS A 157 15.69 -28.46 -6.25
C LYS A 157 14.88 -27.30 -5.71
N GLN A 158 14.97 -26.11 -6.29
CA GLN A 158 14.24 -24.91 -5.83
C GLN A 158 12.72 -25.08 -5.94
N LEU A 159 12.24 -25.71 -7.02
CA LEU A 159 10.82 -25.86 -7.31
C LEU A 159 10.17 -27.00 -6.50
N TYR A 160 10.85 -28.15 -6.37
CA TYR A 160 10.20 -29.40 -5.98
C TYR A 160 10.84 -30.14 -4.80
N SER A 161 11.98 -29.68 -4.26
CA SER A 161 12.63 -30.38 -3.14
C SER A 161 12.28 -29.74 -1.82
N PRO A 162 11.55 -30.43 -0.91
CA PRO A 162 11.29 -29.93 0.44
C PRO A 162 12.59 -29.83 1.24
N GLU A 163 12.64 -28.92 2.22
CA GLU A 163 13.76 -28.85 3.17
C GLU A 163 13.84 -30.15 3.98
N SER A 164 14.96 -30.86 3.85
CA SER A 164 15.18 -32.12 4.58
C SER A 164 16.25 -31.95 5.67
N SER A 165 15.94 -32.42 6.86
CA SER A 165 16.83 -32.39 8.03
C SER A 165 17.80 -33.59 8.09
N ASN A 166 17.49 -34.72 7.45
CA ASN A 166 18.20 -35.98 7.59
C ASN A 166 19.13 -36.31 6.43
N PHE A 167 20.30 -36.89 6.70
CA PHE A 167 21.30 -37.30 5.69
C PHE A 167 20.75 -38.26 4.64
N LEU A 168 19.97 -39.26 5.07
CA LEU A 168 19.37 -40.26 4.16
C LEU A 168 18.35 -39.64 3.20
N SER A 169 17.53 -38.73 3.68
CA SER A 169 16.55 -38.03 2.84
C SER A 169 17.25 -37.13 1.80
N ARG A 170 18.37 -36.49 2.18
CA ARG A 170 19.19 -35.70 1.21
C ARG A 170 19.84 -36.57 0.14
N ALA A 171 20.32 -37.78 0.50
CA ALA A 171 20.89 -38.70 -0.48
C ALA A 171 19.84 -39.19 -1.47
N MET A 172 18.60 -39.38 -1.02
CA MET A 172 17.48 -39.80 -1.88
C MET A 172 16.91 -38.65 -2.74
N GLN A 173 17.08 -37.41 -2.34
CA GLN A 173 16.63 -36.24 -3.12
C GLN A 173 17.42 -36.07 -4.41
N LYS A 174 18.73 -36.36 -4.41
CA LYS A 174 19.60 -36.13 -5.60
C LYS A 174 19.13 -36.89 -6.84
N PRO A 175 18.86 -38.20 -6.80
CA PRO A 175 18.30 -38.92 -7.95
C PRO A 175 16.96 -38.37 -8.44
N ILE A 176 16.11 -37.86 -7.51
CA ILE A 176 14.82 -37.25 -7.86
C ILE A 176 15.06 -35.93 -8.60
N GLU A 177 15.95 -35.04 -8.09
CA GLU A 177 16.36 -33.81 -8.76
C GLU A 177 16.88 -34.06 -10.16
N TRP A 178 17.68 -35.16 -10.40
CA TRP A 178 18.17 -35.54 -11.72
C TRP A 178 17.04 -35.90 -12.68
N MET A 179 16.05 -36.66 -12.21
CA MET A 179 14.92 -37.07 -13.05
C MET A 179 14.02 -35.90 -13.40
N ILE A 180 13.78 -34.97 -12.43
CA ILE A 180 13.04 -33.75 -12.68
C ILE A 180 13.79 -32.85 -13.65
N ALA A 181 15.12 -32.69 -13.51
CA ALA A 181 15.94 -31.89 -14.40
C ALA A 181 15.89 -32.40 -15.86
N VAL A 182 15.97 -33.72 -16.05
CA VAL A 182 15.82 -34.34 -17.39
C VAL A 182 14.42 -34.10 -17.97
N LYS A 183 13.35 -34.13 -17.13
CA LYS A 183 12.00 -33.82 -17.59
C LYS A 183 11.86 -32.34 -17.96
N LEU A 184 12.38 -31.41 -17.14
CA LEU A 184 12.35 -29.97 -17.43
C LEU A 184 13.01 -29.66 -18.78
N GLU A 185 14.17 -30.20 -19.08
CA GLU A 185 14.88 -30.00 -20.36
C GLU A 185 14.14 -30.59 -21.61
N ARG A 186 13.09 -31.40 -21.39
CA ARG A 186 12.21 -31.84 -22.47
C ARG A 186 11.08 -30.87 -22.78
N PHE A 187 10.69 -30.05 -21.82
CA PHE A 187 9.57 -29.16 -21.97
C PHE A 187 9.97 -27.69 -22.18
N TYR A 188 11.16 -27.30 -21.71
CA TYR A 188 11.65 -25.93 -21.72
C TYR A 188 12.98 -25.81 -22.49
N SER A 189 13.14 -24.71 -23.22
CA SER A 189 14.38 -24.27 -23.81
C SER A 189 15.42 -23.89 -22.74
N LYS A 190 16.67 -23.76 -23.13
CA LYS A 190 17.74 -23.29 -22.24
C LYS A 190 17.47 -21.90 -21.68
N ASP A 191 16.99 -20.99 -22.52
CA ASP A 191 16.62 -19.61 -22.13
C ASP A 191 15.49 -19.62 -21.12
N GLU A 192 14.46 -20.44 -21.31
CA GLU A 192 13.36 -20.59 -20.35
C GLU A 192 13.83 -21.16 -19.02
N ILE A 193 14.78 -22.09 -19.01
CA ILE A 193 15.36 -22.66 -17.78
C ILE A 193 16.17 -21.59 -17.03
N ILE A 194 16.99 -20.79 -17.71
CA ILE A 194 17.71 -19.66 -17.10
C ILE A 194 16.74 -18.66 -16.54
N LYS A 195 15.71 -18.29 -17.31
CA LYS A 195 14.65 -17.37 -16.88
C LYS A 195 13.96 -17.87 -15.61
N MET A 196 13.52 -19.12 -15.58
CA MET A 196 12.90 -19.72 -14.40
C MET A 196 13.85 -19.74 -13.19
N TYR A 197 15.10 -20.12 -13.39
CA TYR A 197 16.11 -20.18 -12.34
C TYR A 197 16.35 -18.83 -11.68
N LEU A 198 16.55 -17.77 -12.48
CA LEU A 198 16.81 -16.43 -12.00
C LEU A 198 15.59 -15.79 -11.35
N ASN A 199 14.38 -16.15 -11.78
CA ASN A 199 13.14 -15.67 -11.14
C ASN A 199 12.82 -16.41 -9.83
N GLN A 200 13.37 -17.60 -9.58
CA GLN A 200 13.09 -18.41 -8.38
C GLN A 200 14.07 -18.14 -7.23
N PHE A 201 15.27 -17.63 -7.51
CA PHE A 201 16.32 -17.53 -6.50
C PHE A 201 16.06 -16.42 -5.49
N ASP A 202 16.22 -16.74 -4.18
CA ASP A 202 16.09 -15.78 -3.08
C ASP A 202 17.43 -15.11 -2.77
N PHE A 203 17.55 -13.83 -3.10
CA PHE A 203 18.71 -12.98 -2.84
C PHE A 203 18.69 -12.30 -1.47
N LEU A 204 17.77 -12.67 -0.57
CA LEU A 204 17.50 -12.04 0.73
C LEU A 204 16.87 -10.64 0.65
N TYR A 205 16.54 -10.07 1.82
CA TYR A 205 15.88 -8.74 1.95
C TYR A 205 14.59 -8.62 1.12
N ASN A 206 13.82 -9.71 1.05
CA ASN A 206 12.62 -9.84 0.22
C ASN A 206 12.88 -9.75 -1.30
N ALA A 207 14.14 -9.84 -1.73
CA ALA A 207 14.51 -9.85 -3.14
C ALA A 207 14.49 -11.27 -3.71
N VAL A 208 13.29 -11.77 -4.04
CA VAL A 208 13.16 -13.06 -4.73
C VAL A 208 13.03 -12.81 -6.23
N GLY A 209 13.93 -13.44 -6.99
CA GLY A 209 14.10 -13.23 -8.42
C GLY A 209 15.03 -12.07 -8.78
N ILE A 210 15.57 -12.15 -10.01
CA ILE A 210 16.58 -11.21 -10.51
C ILE A 210 16.06 -9.77 -10.61
N LYS A 211 14.79 -9.55 -10.95
CA LYS A 211 14.19 -8.22 -11.08
C LYS A 211 14.10 -7.55 -9.72
N SER A 212 13.64 -8.28 -8.71
CA SER A 212 13.63 -7.79 -7.33
C SER A 212 15.04 -7.54 -6.79
N ALA A 213 16.01 -8.41 -7.11
CA ALA A 213 17.39 -8.27 -6.66
C ALA A 213 18.10 -7.06 -7.31
N ALA A 214 17.91 -6.84 -8.60
CA ALA A 214 18.44 -5.67 -9.32
C ALA A 214 17.96 -4.37 -8.68
N TYR A 215 16.68 -4.29 -8.39
CA TYR A 215 16.09 -3.11 -7.73
C TYR A 215 16.59 -2.95 -6.28
N VAL A 216 16.55 -4.02 -5.47
CA VAL A 216 16.92 -3.96 -4.05
C VAL A 216 18.39 -3.59 -3.84
N TYR A 217 19.29 -4.11 -4.66
CA TYR A 217 20.74 -3.91 -4.45
C TYR A 217 21.32 -2.75 -5.26
N PHE A 218 20.70 -2.39 -6.39
CA PHE A 218 21.27 -1.44 -7.35
C PHE A 218 20.28 -0.38 -7.87
N GLY A 219 19.01 -0.39 -7.45
CA GLY A 219 17.99 0.58 -7.88
C GLY A 219 17.71 0.55 -9.39
N LYS A 220 17.94 -0.59 -10.08
CA LYS A 220 17.91 -0.72 -11.54
C LYS A 220 16.99 -1.84 -12.00
N ASP A 221 16.57 -1.75 -13.26
CA ASP A 221 15.99 -2.90 -13.95
C ASP A 221 17.07 -3.96 -14.24
N PRO A 222 16.71 -5.26 -14.31
CA PRO A 222 17.69 -6.34 -14.52
C PRO A 222 18.40 -6.23 -15.87
N LYS A 223 17.83 -5.59 -16.87
CA LYS A 223 18.43 -5.33 -18.18
C LYS A 223 19.61 -4.37 -18.10
N ASP A 224 19.56 -3.41 -17.17
CA ASP A 224 20.55 -2.34 -17.02
C ASP A 224 21.72 -2.72 -16.09
N LEU A 225 21.75 -3.96 -15.62
CA LEU A 225 22.84 -4.45 -14.78
C LEU A 225 24.15 -4.51 -15.57
N ASN A 226 25.16 -3.79 -15.09
CA ASN A 226 26.51 -3.87 -15.63
C ASN A 226 27.22 -5.16 -15.19
N MET A 227 28.42 -5.40 -15.73
CA MET A 227 29.19 -6.63 -15.46
C MET A 227 29.52 -6.84 -13.98
N GLN A 228 29.80 -5.77 -13.22
CA GLN A 228 30.12 -5.88 -11.79
C GLN A 228 28.90 -6.23 -10.95
N GLU A 229 27.78 -5.60 -11.25
CA GLU A 229 26.49 -5.80 -10.56
C GLU A 229 25.98 -7.23 -10.85
N ALA A 230 26.04 -7.66 -12.12
CA ALA A 230 25.73 -9.01 -12.56
C ALA A 230 26.59 -10.06 -11.84
N ALA A 231 27.91 -9.88 -11.85
CA ALA A 231 28.83 -10.81 -11.18
C ALA A 231 28.65 -10.82 -9.65
N THR A 232 28.21 -9.71 -9.06
CA THR A 232 27.90 -9.64 -7.63
C THR A 232 26.68 -10.49 -7.30
N LEU A 233 25.56 -10.33 -8.03
CA LEU A 233 24.35 -11.13 -7.82
C LEU A 233 24.61 -12.62 -8.09
N VAL A 234 25.30 -12.96 -9.17
CA VAL A 234 25.69 -14.35 -9.45
C VAL A 234 26.62 -14.91 -8.36
N GLY A 235 27.51 -14.10 -7.83
CA GLY A 235 28.35 -14.48 -6.69
C GLY A 235 27.55 -14.85 -5.44
N MET A 236 26.41 -14.20 -5.19
CA MET A 236 25.50 -14.50 -4.09
C MET A 236 24.77 -15.84 -4.26
N VAL A 237 24.58 -16.34 -5.49
CA VAL A 237 23.86 -17.59 -5.77
C VAL A 237 24.45 -18.77 -4.99
N LYS A 238 25.74 -18.80 -4.75
CA LYS A 238 26.39 -19.86 -3.97
C LYS A 238 25.92 -19.93 -2.52
N ASN A 239 25.77 -18.81 -1.84
CA ASN A 239 25.23 -18.68 -0.49
C ASN A 239 24.93 -17.20 -0.19
N PRO A 240 23.67 -16.74 -0.36
CA PRO A 240 23.33 -15.34 -0.25
C PRO A 240 23.52 -14.75 1.16
N SER A 241 23.40 -15.57 2.21
CA SER A 241 23.68 -15.11 3.57
C SER A 241 25.16 -14.87 3.82
N TYR A 242 26.02 -15.73 3.28
CA TYR A 242 27.47 -15.67 3.48
C TYR A 242 28.12 -14.60 2.59
N TYR A 243 27.64 -14.44 1.34
CA TYR A 243 28.10 -13.46 0.34
C TYR A 243 27.13 -12.27 0.24
N ASN A 244 26.70 -11.72 1.39
CA ASN A 244 25.76 -10.62 1.44
C ASN A 244 26.48 -9.28 1.24
N PRO A 245 26.20 -8.51 0.17
CA PRO A 245 26.94 -7.29 -0.13
C PRO A 245 26.73 -6.18 0.90
N VAL A 246 25.58 -6.15 1.57
CA VAL A 246 25.25 -5.16 2.61
C VAL A 246 25.95 -5.44 3.92
N ARG A 247 26.04 -6.72 4.33
CA ARG A 247 26.64 -7.12 5.62
C ARG A 247 28.10 -7.53 5.52
N GLN A 248 28.55 -8.03 4.37
CA GLN A 248 29.86 -8.65 4.15
C GLN A 248 30.48 -8.16 2.84
N SER A 249 30.56 -6.84 2.66
CA SER A 249 30.99 -6.18 1.41
C SER A 249 32.31 -6.75 0.85
N GLU A 250 33.39 -6.85 1.66
CA GLU A 250 34.67 -7.39 1.23
C GLU A 250 34.60 -8.84 0.80
N ARG A 251 33.88 -9.67 1.55
CA ARG A 251 33.70 -11.09 1.18
C ARG A 251 32.94 -11.25 -0.12
N THR A 252 31.95 -10.38 -0.34
CA THR A 252 31.16 -10.37 -1.58
C THR A 252 32.02 -9.85 -2.74
N ARG A 253 32.88 -8.84 -2.53
CA ARG A 253 33.84 -8.37 -3.53
C ARG A 253 34.78 -9.49 -3.97
N LEU A 254 35.35 -10.23 -3.02
CA LEU A 254 36.21 -11.38 -3.33
C LEU A 254 35.45 -12.46 -4.10
N ARG A 255 34.20 -12.72 -3.75
CA ARG A 255 33.36 -13.70 -4.50
C ARG A 255 33.00 -13.21 -5.89
N ARG A 256 32.72 -11.92 -6.08
CA ARG A 256 32.55 -11.30 -7.42
C ARG A 256 33.79 -11.53 -8.29
N ASN A 257 34.96 -11.32 -7.72
CA ASN A 257 36.21 -11.51 -8.43
C ASN A 257 36.43 -12.98 -8.87
N VAL A 258 35.96 -13.96 -8.06
CA VAL A 258 35.92 -15.37 -8.47
C VAL A 258 34.98 -15.59 -9.67
N VAL A 259 33.86 -14.87 -9.74
CA VAL A 259 32.96 -14.96 -10.93
C VAL A 259 33.69 -14.46 -12.18
N PHE A 260 34.42 -13.35 -12.12
CA PHE A 260 35.24 -12.87 -13.25
C PHE A 260 36.28 -13.90 -13.70
N GLU A 261 36.97 -14.57 -12.75
CA GLU A 261 37.89 -15.62 -13.07
C GLU A 261 37.23 -16.84 -13.78
N GLN A 262 36.01 -17.18 -13.38
CA GLN A 262 35.28 -18.27 -14.08
C GLN A 262 34.86 -17.81 -15.50
N MET A 263 34.47 -16.54 -15.67
CA MET A 263 34.15 -16.00 -16.99
C MET A 263 35.35 -15.96 -17.92
N VAL A 264 36.52 -15.62 -17.39
CA VAL A 264 37.79 -15.72 -18.18
C VAL A 264 38.07 -17.17 -18.60
N ARG A 265 37.95 -18.11 -17.65
CA ARG A 265 38.13 -19.55 -17.95
C ARG A 265 37.14 -20.10 -18.97
N ALA A 266 35.94 -19.54 -19.01
CA ALA A 266 34.89 -19.87 -19.98
C ALA A 266 35.05 -19.15 -21.31
N GLY A 267 36.04 -18.25 -21.46
CA GLY A 267 36.22 -17.43 -22.65
C GLY A 267 35.18 -16.35 -22.89
N MET A 268 34.41 -15.99 -21.84
CA MET A 268 33.34 -14.99 -21.89
C MET A 268 33.79 -13.59 -21.44
N LEU A 269 35.01 -13.47 -20.90
CA LEU A 269 35.63 -12.22 -20.48
C LEU A 269 37.15 -12.32 -20.77
N SER A 270 37.77 -11.23 -21.20
CA SER A 270 39.23 -11.21 -21.38
C SER A 270 39.94 -11.00 -20.00
N GLU A 271 41.21 -11.49 -19.91
CA GLU A 271 41.99 -11.29 -18.67
C GLU A 271 42.17 -9.81 -18.33
N ALA A 272 42.44 -8.97 -19.33
CA ALA A 272 42.63 -7.54 -19.13
C ALA A 272 41.37 -6.80 -18.59
N GLU A 273 40.20 -7.18 -19.12
CA GLU A 273 38.92 -6.67 -18.62
C GLU A 273 38.64 -7.15 -17.19
N ALA A 274 38.86 -8.45 -16.91
CA ALA A 274 38.69 -9.02 -15.59
C ALA A 274 39.57 -8.33 -14.55
N ASP A 275 40.82 -8.05 -14.87
CA ASP A 275 41.75 -7.38 -13.95
C ASP A 275 41.32 -5.92 -13.69
N SER A 276 40.89 -5.20 -14.71
CA SER A 276 40.31 -3.86 -14.54
C SER A 276 39.06 -3.86 -13.64
N LEU A 277 38.17 -4.85 -13.82
CA LEU A 277 36.92 -4.96 -13.04
C LEU A 277 37.18 -5.39 -11.58
N LYS A 278 38.22 -6.16 -11.28
CA LYS A 278 38.59 -6.57 -9.92
C LYS A 278 39.02 -5.39 -9.04
N GLU A 279 39.66 -4.38 -9.65
CA GLU A 279 40.12 -3.16 -8.94
C GLU A 279 38.97 -2.25 -8.50
N LEU A 280 37.82 -2.34 -9.18
CA LEU A 280 36.69 -1.45 -8.90
C LEU A 280 35.99 -1.82 -7.58
N PRO A 281 35.59 -0.82 -6.78
CA PRO A 281 34.88 -1.05 -5.52
C PRO A 281 33.50 -1.68 -5.76
N LEU A 282 32.95 -2.31 -4.71
CA LEU A 282 31.57 -2.73 -4.70
C LEU A 282 30.71 -1.53 -4.33
N VAL A 283 29.93 -1.00 -5.27
CA VAL A 283 29.01 0.12 -5.08
C VAL A 283 27.58 -0.43 -5.06
N LEU A 284 26.82 -0.09 -4.03
CA LEU A 284 25.42 -0.47 -3.87
C LEU A 284 24.54 0.78 -3.84
N ASP A 285 23.38 0.68 -4.45
CA ASP A 285 22.25 1.58 -4.24
C ASP A 285 21.14 0.75 -3.58
N PHE A 286 21.28 0.56 -2.26
CA PHE A 286 20.50 -0.42 -1.51
C PHE A 286 19.15 0.12 -1.09
N HIS A 287 18.08 -0.44 -1.67
CA HIS A 287 16.69 -0.16 -1.34
C HIS A 287 16.05 -1.37 -0.65
N ARG A 288 15.81 -1.26 0.65
CA ARG A 288 15.05 -2.30 1.34
C ARG A 288 13.59 -2.23 0.91
N VAL A 289 13.07 -3.26 0.27
CA VAL A 289 11.64 -3.34 -0.11
C VAL A 289 10.85 -3.94 1.04
N ASP A 290 10.06 -3.09 1.71
CA ASP A 290 9.02 -3.50 2.65
C ASP A 290 7.65 -3.11 2.04
N HIS A 291 6.56 -3.78 2.46
CA HIS A 291 5.20 -3.36 2.09
C HIS A 291 4.86 -1.93 2.53
N LYS A 292 5.66 -1.35 3.43
CA LYS A 292 5.54 0.03 3.91
C LYS A 292 6.26 1.05 3.04
N ASP A 293 7.22 0.61 2.23
CA ASP A 293 8.00 1.46 1.35
C ASP A 293 7.29 1.65 0.00
N GLY A 294 7.62 2.72 -0.72
CA GLY A 294 7.00 3.07 -1.99
C GLY A 294 5.91 4.12 -1.87
N LEU A 295 5.39 4.54 -3.01
CA LEU A 295 4.40 5.60 -3.13
C LEU A 295 3.01 5.14 -2.65
N ALA A 296 2.20 6.04 -2.13
CA ALA A 296 0.82 5.81 -1.70
C ALA A 296 0.61 4.63 -0.72
N PRO A 297 1.38 4.50 0.39
CA PRO A 297 1.30 3.32 1.25
C PRO A 297 -0.07 3.16 1.94
N TYR A 298 -0.75 4.24 2.33
CA TYR A 298 -2.10 4.20 2.88
C TYR A 298 -3.12 3.69 1.86
N PHE A 299 -3.03 4.18 0.63
CA PHE A 299 -3.89 3.74 -0.47
C PHE A 299 -3.71 2.24 -0.75
N ARG A 300 -2.47 1.76 -0.82
CA ARG A 300 -2.17 0.34 -1.05
C ARG A 300 -2.72 -0.56 0.06
N GLU A 301 -2.65 -0.12 1.31
CA GLU A 301 -3.21 -0.87 2.44
C GLU A 301 -4.75 -0.88 2.41
N GLU A 302 -5.39 0.25 2.09
CA GLU A 302 -6.83 0.31 1.91
C GLU A 302 -7.30 -0.57 0.74
N LEU A 303 -6.57 -0.51 -0.40
CA LEU A 303 -6.83 -1.38 -1.54
C LEU A 303 -6.72 -2.88 -1.16
N ARG A 304 -5.69 -3.24 -0.39
CA ARG A 304 -5.52 -4.60 0.13
C ARG A 304 -6.71 -5.03 1.00
N ARG A 305 -7.19 -4.13 1.85
CA ARG A 305 -8.37 -4.36 2.71
C ARG A 305 -9.63 -4.58 1.86
N MET A 306 -9.85 -3.75 0.84
CA MET A 306 -11.01 -3.85 -0.05
C MET A 306 -11.01 -5.14 -0.85
N LEU A 307 -9.90 -5.49 -1.50
CA LEU A 307 -9.78 -6.71 -2.32
C LEU A 307 -10.06 -7.98 -1.52
N ARG A 308 -9.63 -8.03 -0.25
CA ARG A 308 -9.71 -9.19 0.65
C ARG A 308 -10.93 -9.20 1.56
N ALA A 309 -11.79 -8.21 1.46
CA ALA A 309 -13.01 -8.19 2.26
C ALA A 309 -13.88 -9.41 1.97
N HIS A 310 -14.56 -9.89 3.00
CA HIS A 310 -15.53 -10.98 2.88
C HIS A 310 -16.96 -10.44 3.02
N LYS A 311 -17.94 -11.21 2.57
CA LYS A 311 -19.35 -10.85 2.76
C LYS A 311 -19.62 -10.60 4.24
N PRO A 312 -20.09 -9.40 4.62
CA PRO A 312 -20.31 -9.08 6.02
C PRO A 312 -21.40 -9.98 6.65
N VAL A 313 -21.08 -10.54 7.82
CA VAL A 313 -22.03 -11.30 8.64
C VAL A 313 -22.13 -10.62 10.00
N ARG A 314 -23.34 -10.30 10.48
CA ARG A 314 -23.53 -9.49 11.71
C ARG A 314 -22.84 -10.07 12.94
N SER A 315 -22.71 -11.40 13.05
CA SER A 315 -22.01 -12.08 14.16
C SER A 315 -20.52 -11.75 14.27
N ASP A 316 -19.88 -11.32 13.17
CA ASP A 316 -18.44 -11.07 13.11
C ASP A 316 -18.09 -9.66 13.62
N TYR A 317 -19.11 -8.83 13.88
CA TYR A 317 -18.96 -7.47 14.36
C TYR A 317 -19.36 -7.34 15.83
N PRO A 318 -18.59 -6.60 16.65
CA PRO A 318 -18.97 -6.33 18.02
C PRO A 318 -20.35 -5.67 18.11
N SER A 319 -21.11 -5.94 19.20
CA SER A 319 -22.44 -5.38 19.39
C SER A 319 -22.47 -3.85 19.44
N TRP A 320 -21.37 -3.25 19.86
CA TRP A 320 -21.19 -1.79 19.96
C TRP A 320 -20.82 -1.12 18.63
N ASP A 321 -20.34 -1.90 17.62
CA ASP A 321 -19.91 -1.37 16.32
C ASP A 321 -20.91 -1.74 15.21
N LYS A 322 -22.13 -1.24 15.33
CA LYS A 322 -23.20 -1.44 14.36
C LYS A 322 -22.90 -0.70 13.05
N GLN A 323 -22.29 0.48 13.14
CA GLN A 323 -22.02 1.31 11.98
C GLN A 323 -21.07 0.62 11.01
N LYS A 324 -19.98 0.04 11.51
CA LYS A 324 -19.04 -0.70 10.66
C LYS A 324 -19.71 -1.84 9.88
N PHE A 325 -20.65 -2.56 10.50
CA PHE A 325 -21.41 -3.60 9.77
C PHE A 325 -22.25 -3.01 8.65
N VAL A 326 -22.91 -1.86 8.88
CA VAL A 326 -23.71 -1.15 7.86
C VAL A 326 -22.80 -0.68 6.73
N ASP A 327 -21.66 -0.08 7.03
CA ASP A 327 -20.70 0.42 6.05
C ASP A 327 -20.15 -0.70 5.17
N ASP A 328 -19.65 -1.77 5.80
CA ASP A 328 -19.09 -2.91 5.07
C ASP A 328 -20.18 -3.63 4.22
N SER A 329 -21.43 -3.66 4.70
CA SER A 329 -22.56 -4.20 3.94
C SER A 329 -22.88 -3.33 2.72
N THR A 330 -22.92 -2.03 2.89
CA THR A 330 -23.16 -1.06 1.80
C THR A 330 -22.03 -1.11 0.76
N GLU A 331 -20.78 -1.17 1.21
CA GLU A 331 -19.61 -1.34 0.32
C GLU A 331 -19.68 -2.70 -0.42
N TRP A 332 -20.06 -3.77 0.27
CA TRP A 332 -20.20 -5.08 -0.37
C TRP A 332 -21.25 -5.07 -1.49
N GLU A 333 -22.38 -4.43 -1.29
CA GLU A 333 -23.46 -4.38 -2.28
C GLU A 333 -23.17 -3.44 -3.45
N ASN A 334 -22.57 -2.28 -3.17
CA ASN A 334 -22.45 -1.20 -4.15
C ASN A 334 -21.06 -1.09 -4.79
N ASN A 335 -20.01 -1.63 -4.18
CA ASN A 335 -18.65 -1.52 -4.69
C ASN A 335 -18.13 -2.88 -5.19
N PRO A 336 -17.96 -3.07 -6.51
CA PRO A 336 -17.48 -4.34 -7.06
C PRO A 336 -16.03 -4.68 -6.63
N LEU A 337 -15.22 -3.69 -6.26
CA LEU A 337 -13.86 -3.90 -5.77
C LEU A 337 -13.83 -4.45 -4.34
N PHE A 338 -14.84 -4.13 -3.51
CA PHE A 338 -14.94 -4.60 -2.13
C PHE A 338 -15.32 -6.08 -2.10
N GLY A 339 -14.39 -6.93 -1.64
CA GLY A 339 -14.52 -8.38 -1.68
C GLY A 339 -14.26 -8.99 -3.06
N TRP A 340 -13.45 -8.32 -3.89
CA TRP A 340 -13.17 -8.75 -5.27
C TRP A 340 -12.72 -10.22 -5.36
N ILE A 341 -11.86 -10.69 -4.45
CA ILE A 341 -11.39 -12.08 -4.40
C ILE A 341 -12.52 -13.07 -4.24
N ASP A 342 -13.53 -12.76 -3.40
CA ASP A 342 -14.67 -13.63 -3.16
C ASP A 342 -15.69 -13.59 -4.29
N LYS A 343 -15.78 -12.45 -4.98
CA LYS A 343 -16.73 -12.22 -6.09
C LYS A 343 -16.25 -12.76 -7.44
N ASN A 344 -14.93 -12.95 -7.60
CA ASN A 344 -14.30 -13.33 -8.86
C ASN A 344 -13.45 -14.60 -8.69
N PRO A 345 -14.03 -15.79 -8.72
CA PRO A 345 -13.27 -17.05 -8.68
C PRO A 345 -12.50 -17.26 -10.00
N LYS A 346 -11.39 -17.99 -9.94
CA LYS A 346 -10.66 -18.45 -11.12
C LYS A 346 -11.51 -19.44 -11.95
N PRO A 347 -11.16 -19.69 -13.21
CA PRO A 347 -11.86 -20.67 -14.04
C PRO A 347 -11.94 -22.09 -13.45
N ASP A 348 -10.98 -22.47 -12.59
CA ASP A 348 -10.94 -23.75 -11.87
C ASP A 348 -11.78 -23.75 -10.58
N GLY A 349 -12.47 -22.65 -10.26
CA GLY A 349 -13.28 -22.45 -9.06
C GLY A 349 -12.49 -22.09 -7.80
N THR A 350 -11.16 -21.99 -7.85
CA THR A 350 -10.33 -21.51 -6.74
C THR A 350 -10.35 -19.99 -6.66
N LYS A 351 -10.00 -19.43 -5.48
CA LYS A 351 -9.91 -17.99 -5.28
C LYS A 351 -8.56 -17.46 -5.72
N TYR A 352 -8.54 -16.20 -6.19
CA TYR A 352 -7.27 -15.48 -6.40
C TYR A 352 -6.57 -15.21 -5.05
N ASP A 353 -5.24 -15.30 -5.06
CA ASP A 353 -4.39 -14.85 -3.95
C ASP A 353 -3.51 -13.68 -4.43
N ILE A 354 -3.81 -12.47 -3.93
CA ILE A 354 -3.06 -11.26 -4.30
C ILE A 354 -1.57 -11.33 -3.97
N TYR A 355 -1.14 -12.28 -3.15
CA TYR A 355 0.26 -12.42 -2.75
C TYR A 355 1.06 -13.39 -3.62
N THR A 356 0.38 -14.23 -4.41
CA THR A 356 1.02 -15.35 -5.10
C THR A 356 0.62 -15.54 -6.56
N ASP A 357 -0.44 -14.87 -7.04
CA ASP A 357 -0.96 -15.10 -8.40
C ASP A 357 -0.45 -14.07 -9.44
N GLY A 358 0.43 -13.15 -9.03
CA GLY A 358 1.06 -12.21 -9.96
C GLY A 358 0.10 -11.24 -10.64
N LEU A 359 -0.97 -10.84 -9.95
CA LEU A 359 -1.95 -9.91 -10.53
C LEU A 359 -1.30 -8.56 -10.86
N LYS A 360 -1.72 -7.98 -11.97
CA LYS A 360 -1.40 -6.60 -12.34
C LYS A 360 -2.61 -5.74 -12.01
N ILE A 361 -2.46 -4.85 -11.03
CA ILE A 361 -3.55 -4.01 -10.52
C ILE A 361 -3.30 -2.58 -11.01
N TYR A 362 -4.11 -2.12 -11.95
CA TYR A 362 -4.05 -0.77 -12.49
C TYR A 362 -4.96 0.13 -11.67
N THR A 363 -4.37 1.15 -11.04
CA THR A 363 -5.10 2.07 -10.17
C THR A 363 -5.37 3.39 -10.87
N SER A 364 -6.21 4.22 -10.28
CA SER A 364 -6.51 5.57 -10.74
C SER A 364 -5.53 6.64 -10.20
N ILE A 365 -4.61 6.25 -9.30
CA ILE A 365 -3.60 7.17 -8.73
C ILE A 365 -2.65 7.66 -9.84
N ASP A 366 -2.46 8.96 -9.92
CA ASP A 366 -1.38 9.56 -10.71
C ASP A 366 -0.13 9.69 -9.82
N SER A 367 1.02 9.15 -10.26
CA SER A 367 2.23 9.07 -9.44
C SER A 367 2.79 10.44 -9.06
N ARG A 368 2.68 11.44 -9.94
CA ARG A 368 3.14 12.82 -9.71
C ARG A 368 2.21 13.54 -8.74
N MET A 369 0.89 13.43 -8.96
CA MET A 369 -0.08 14.02 -8.05
C MET A 369 0.01 13.42 -6.65
N GLN A 370 0.24 12.11 -6.54
CA GLN A 370 0.48 11.45 -5.26
C GLN A 370 1.73 12.00 -4.58
N THR A 371 2.83 12.13 -5.32
CA THR A 371 4.07 12.74 -4.81
C THR A 371 3.83 14.17 -4.30
N TYR A 372 3.11 14.98 -5.07
CA TYR A 372 2.78 16.36 -4.67
C TYR A 372 1.91 16.42 -3.42
N ALA A 373 1.00 15.45 -3.26
CA ALA A 373 0.16 15.35 -2.07
C ALA A 373 0.98 14.97 -0.82
N GLU A 374 1.86 13.96 -0.93
CA GLU A 374 2.75 13.54 0.16
C GLU A 374 3.72 14.67 0.57
N GLU A 375 4.29 15.37 -0.41
CA GLU A 375 5.15 16.54 -0.16
C GLU A 375 4.37 17.69 0.49
N ALA A 376 3.18 18.05 -0.03
CA ALA A 376 2.36 19.11 0.54
C ALA A 376 1.96 18.82 1.99
N VAL A 377 1.61 17.58 2.29
CA VAL A 377 1.32 17.10 3.65
C VAL A 377 2.58 17.22 4.52
N LYS A 378 3.71 16.67 4.09
CA LYS A 378 4.96 16.68 4.85
C LYS A 378 5.45 18.09 5.15
N GLU A 379 5.46 18.97 4.16
CA GLU A 379 5.88 20.37 4.29
C GLU A 379 5.00 21.13 5.28
N HIS A 380 3.67 21.06 5.10
CA HIS A 380 2.76 21.81 5.98
C HIS A 380 2.69 21.23 7.39
N MET A 381 2.59 19.90 7.51
CA MET A 381 2.49 19.25 8.81
C MET A 381 3.77 19.42 9.63
N SER A 382 4.94 19.46 9.01
CA SER A 382 6.19 19.79 9.70
C SER A 382 6.15 21.18 10.33
N ASP A 383 5.73 22.20 9.55
CA ASP A 383 5.62 23.57 10.02
C ASP A 383 4.55 23.72 11.13
N LEU A 384 3.41 23.07 10.94
CA LEU A 384 2.29 23.12 11.89
C LEU A 384 2.65 22.42 13.19
N GLN A 385 3.31 21.27 13.09
CA GLN A 385 3.76 20.49 14.25
C GLN A 385 4.78 21.26 15.09
N ALA A 386 5.70 21.95 14.47
CA ALA A 386 6.66 22.81 15.19
C ALA A 386 5.94 23.90 16.00
N LYS A 387 4.87 24.49 15.44
CA LYS A 387 4.02 25.46 16.16
C LYS A 387 3.27 24.80 17.32
N PHE A 388 2.74 23.60 17.11
CA PHE A 388 2.03 22.85 18.15
C PHE A 388 2.95 22.46 19.31
N PHE A 389 4.13 21.93 19.05
CA PHE A 389 5.14 21.66 20.08
C PHE A 389 5.53 22.91 20.86
N ARG A 390 5.67 24.06 20.18
CA ARG A 390 5.97 25.34 20.84
C ARG A 390 4.85 25.80 21.75
N GLU A 391 3.59 25.70 21.30
CA GLU A 391 2.41 26.08 22.09
C GLU A 391 2.26 25.20 23.33
N LYS A 392 2.50 23.88 23.19
CA LYS A 392 2.34 22.92 24.30
C LYS A 392 3.55 22.80 25.22
N ARG A 393 4.66 23.48 24.89
CA ARG A 393 5.92 23.40 25.67
C ARG A 393 5.70 23.87 27.10
N GLY A 394 6.11 23.04 28.08
CA GLY A 394 6.02 23.35 29.49
C GLY A 394 4.59 23.28 30.09
N THR A 395 3.61 22.89 29.29
CA THR A 395 2.22 22.73 29.76
C THR A 395 2.08 21.40 30.47
N LYS A 396 1.63 21.43 31.74
CA LYS A 396 1.37 20.21 32.50
C LYS A 396 0.22 19.41 31.84
N GLY A 397 0.47 18.14 31.55
CA GLY A 397 -0.52 17.24 30.90
C GLY A 397 -0.56 17.33 29.38
N ALA A 398 0.39 18.08 28.76
CA ALA A 398 0.53 18.07 27.28
C ALA A 398 0.65 16.63 26.74
N PRO A 399 0.11 16.38 25.55
CA PRO A 399 -0.51 17.30 24.56
C PRO A 399 -1.99 17.63 24.83
N TYR A 400 -2.60 17.03 25.85
CA TYR A 400 -4.03 17.19 26.14
C TYR A 400 -4.40 18.64 26.56
N SER A 401 -5.67 18.98 26.37
CA SER A 401 -6.24 20.25 26.85
C SER A 401 -6.09 20.39 28.36
N THR A 402 -5.79 21.61 28.80
CA THR A 402 -5.74 21.96 30.21
C THR A 402 -7.07 22.51 30.73
N ASP A 403 -8.05 22.72 29.85
CA ASP A 403 -9.41 23.13 30.22
C ASP A 403 -10.13 21.97 30.91
N ARG A 404 -10.36 22.12 32.20
CA ARG A 404 -11.03 21.10 33.04
C ARG A 404 -12.53 20.98 32.75
N THR A 405 -13.12 21.94 32.04
CA THR A 405 -14.52 21.86 31.58
C THR A 405 -14.63 20.96 30.38
N GLU A 406 -13.56 20.87 29.59
CA GLU A 406 -13.47 19.99 28.43
C GLU A 406 -13.08 18.55 28.82
N ILE A 407 -12.02 18.39 29.64
CA ILE A 407 -11.54 17.06 30.04
C ILE A 407 -10.96 17.07 31.48
N SER A 408 -11.41 16.14 32.30
CA SER A 408 -10.85 15.94 33.64
C SER A 408 -9.48 15.24 33.61
N GLU A 409 -8.63 15.49 34.61
CA GLU A 409 -7.34 14.85 34.78
C GLU A 409 -7.45 13.30 34.91
N ILE A 410 -8.51 12.82 35.56
CA ILE A 410 -8.83 11.40 35.67
C ILE A 410 -9.02 10.80 34.28
N ARG A 411 -9.75 11.50 33.41
CA ARG A 411 -10.00 11.05 32.02
C ARG A 411 -8.71 11.03 31.21
N VAL A 412 -7.86 12.05 31.30
CA VAL A 412 -6.54 12.10 30.65
C VAL A 412 -5.69 10.90 31.06
N ASN A 413 -5.58 10.62 32.37
CA ASN A 413 -4.83 9.49 32.90
C ASN A 413 -5.39 8.16 32.38
N HIS A 414 -6.69 8.04 32.23
CA HIS A 414 -7.33 6.84 31.66
C HIS A 414 -6.97 6.67 30.19
N LEU A 415 -6.98 7.73 29.39
CA LEU A 415 -6.60 7.71 27.96
C LEU A 415 -5.13 7.29 27.80
N ILE A 416 -4.23 7.86 28.59
CA ILE A 416 -2.79 7.51 28.56
C ILE A 416 -2.59 6.02 28.92
N ARG A 417 -3.26 5.53 29.96
CA ARG A 417 -3.18 4.10 30.33
C ARG A 417 -3.73 3.18 29.24
N ASN A 418 -4.78 3.58 28.56
CA ASN A 418 -5.31 2.82 27.44
C ASN A 418 -4.34 2.81 26.24
N ALA A 419 -3.74 3.94 25.92
CA ALA A 419 -2.72 4.03 24.88
C ALA A 419 -1.51 3.15 25.21
N MET A 420 -1.05 3.15 26.48
CA MET A 420 0.02 2.26 26.95
C MET A 420 -0.35 0.77 26.73
N LYS A 421 -1.59 0.36 27.08
CA LYS A 421 -2.06 -1.03 26.91
C LYS A 421 -2.15 -1.48 25.46
N GLN A 422 -2.27 -0.56 24.51
CA GLN A 422 -2.30 -0.85 23.06
C GLN A 422 -0.90 -1.10 22.48
N THR A 423 0.17 -0.73 23.19
CA THR A 423 1.55 -0.93 22.70
C THR A 423 1.92 -2.42 22.64
N GLU A 424 2.75 -2.78 21.68
CA GLU A 424 3.29 -4.14 21.57
C GLU A 424 4.12 -4.51 22.81
N ARG A 425 4.90 -3.56 23.34
CA ARG A 425 5.66 -3.74 24.58
C ARG A 425 4.77 -4.21 25.74
N TYR A 426 3.62 -3.57 25.95
CA TYR A 426 2.66 -3.99 26.99
C TYR A 426 2.14 -5.40 26.72
N ARG A 427 1.75 -5.71 25.47
CA ARG A 427 1.23 -7.04 25.09
C ARG A 427 2.26 -8.15 25.35
N LEU A 428 3.52 -7.91 24.98
CA LEU A 428 4.61 -8.87 25.20
C LEU A 428 4.87 -9.10 26.68
N MET A 429 4.93 -8.04 27.49
CA MET A 429 5.10 -8.14 28.96
C MET A 429 3.93 -8.86 29.62
N LYS A 430 2.70 -8.56 29.21
CA LYS A 430 1.51 -9.25 29.69
C LYS A 430 1.51 -10.74 29.33
N LYS A 431 1.94 -11.08 28.10
CA LYS A 431 2.11 -12.47 27.65
C LYS A 431 3.21 -13.20 28.43
N ALA A 432 4.26 -12.49 28.85
CA ALA A 432 5.33 -13.02 29.70
C ALA A 432 4.91 -13.18 31.18
N GLY A 433 3.67 -12.81 31.56
CA GLY A 433 3.12 -13.00 32.89
C GLY A 433 3.46 -11.91 33.91
N LEU A 434 4.04 -10.76 33.47
CA LEU A 434 4.39 -9.67 34.38
C LEU A 434 3.14 -9.06 35.02
N SER A 435 3.26 -8.71 36.31
CA SER A 435 2.24 -7.96 37.05
C SER A 435 2.11 -6.52 36.53
N MET A 436 1.01 -5.85 36.84
CA MET A 436 0.79 -4.45 36.44
C MET A 436 1.83 -3.50 37.06
N GLU A 437 2.31 -3.80 38.28
CA GLU A 437 3.33 -3.02 38.98
C GLU A 437 4.68 -3.12 38.28
N GLU A 438 5.08 -4.32 37.86
CA GLU A 438 6.30 -4.56 37.09
C GLU A 438 6.24 -3.89 35.72
N ILE A 439 5.11 -3.99 35.03
CA ILE A 439 4.90 -3.32 33.75
C ILE A 439 5.02 -1.80 33.92
N MET A 440 4.38 -1.21 34.94
CA MET A 440 4.48 0.22 35.18
C MET A 440 5.90 0.67 35.54
N ARG A 441 6.67 -0.15 36.25
CA ARG A 441 8.08 0.12 36.55
C ARG A 441 8.90 0.18 35.25
N GLU A 442 8.70 -0.81 34.36
CA GLU A 442 9.36 -0.84 33.04
C GLU A 442 8.97 0.36 32.17
N PHE A 443 7.70 0.74 32.17
CA PHE A 443 7.22 1.91 31.40
C PHE A 443 7.75 3.24 31.94
N ASN A 444 8.19 3.32 33.18
CA ASN A 444 8.80 4.50 33.79
C ASN A 444 10.34 4.45 33.85
N THR A 445 10.97 3.40 33.30
CA THR A 445 12.43 3.28 33.26
C THR A 445 12.97 3.80 31.92
N PRO A 446 13.86 4.81 31.92
CA PRO A 446 14.45 5.34 30.68
C PRO A 446 15.20 4.28 29.89
N ARG A 447 15.00 4.29 28.57
CA ARG A 447 15.64 3.39 27.61
C ARG A 447 15.99 4.16 26.34
N GLU A 448 16.97 3.67 25.59
CA GLU A 448 17.24 4.12 24.25
C GLU A 448 16.05 3.73 23.34
N MET A 449 15.49 4.71 22.63
CA MET A 449 14.31 4.55 21.80
C MET A 449 14.47 5.34 20.50
N LYS A 450 13.97 4.76 19.41
CA LYS A 450 13.84 5.45 18.12
C LYS A 450 12.49 6.16 18.04
N VAL A 451 12.54 7.45 17.83
CA VAL A 451 11.32 8.27 17.71
C VAL A 451 11.25 8.98 16.38
N PHE A 452 10.05 9.17 15.91
CA PHE A 452 9.75 9.88 14.66
C PHE A 452 9.99 11.38 14.82
N THR A 453 10.61 11.99 13.81
CA THR A 453 10.57 13.43 13.54
C THR A 453 10.37 13.67 12.06
N TYR A 454 9.90 14.84 11.65
CA TYR A 454 9.77 15.16 10.22
C TYR A 454 11.12 15.24 9.47
N SER A 455 12.23 15.27 10.21
CA SER A 455 13.59 15.20 9.66
C SER A 455 14.14 13.77 9.60
N GLY A 456 13.37 12.78 10.02
CA GLY A 456 13.78 11.37 10.09
C GLY A 456 13.70 10.81 11.50
N THR A 457 14.07 9.54 11.66
CA THR A 457 14.06 8.85 12.95
C THR A 457 15.30 9.23 13.76
N VAL A 458 15.11 9.56 15.05
CA VAL A 458 16.18 9.97 15.97
C VAL A 458 16.24 9.01 17.15
N ASP A 459 17.46 8.61 17.54
CA ASP A 459 17.71 7.85 18.76
C ASP A 459 17.76 8.79 19.96
N THR A 460 17.00 8.46 21.00
CA THR A 460 16.90 9.30 22.22
C THR A 460 16.66 8.45 23.47
N MET A 461 17.07 8.96 24.62
CA MET A 461 16.80 8.36 25.93
C MET A 461 15.47 8.91 26.48
N MET A 462 14.46 8.05 26.61
CA MET A 462 13.18 8.41 27.24
C MET A 462 12.51 7.19 27.85
N THR A 463 11.52 7.43 28.70
CA THR A 463 10.71 6.32 29.20
C THR A 463 9.74 5.82 28.13
N PRO A 464 9.38 4.53 28.11
CA PRO A 464 8.32 4.03 27.24
C PRO A 464 7.01 4.79 27.36
N LEU A 465 6.66 5.29 28.56
CA LEU A 465 5.47 6.11 28.76
C LEU A 465 5.60 7.47 28.10
N ASP A 466 6.78 8.12 28.22
CA ASP A 466 7.04 9.39 27.51
C ASP A 466 7.00 9.21 25.99
N SER A 467 7.45 8.05 25.47
CA SER A 467 7.35 7.78 24.03
C SER A 467 5.89 7.67 23.55
N VAL A 468 4.98 7.13 24.38
CA VAL A 468 3.55 7.11 24.09
C VAL A 468 3.01 8.53 24.04
N LEU A 469 3.34 9.37 25.04
CA LEU A 469 2.93 10.78 25.07
C LEU A 469 3.53 11.58 23.92
N TYR A 470 4.79 11.35 23.58
CA TYR A 470 5.46 11.96 22.44
C TYR A 470 4.73 11.63 21.11
N ASN A 471 4.35 10.37 20.92
CA ASN A 471 3.55 9.97 19.75
C ASN A 471 2.20 10.66 19.69
N LYS A 472 1.53 10.85 20.86
CA LYS A 472 0.25 11.58 20.99
C LYS A 472 0.36 13.07 20.66
N HIS A 473 1.54 13.67 20.74
CA HIS A 473 1.74 15.07 20.35
C HIS A 473 1.66 15.31 18.85
N PHE A 474 1.83 14.27 18.02
CA PHE A 474 1.78 14.45 16.56
C PHE A 474 0.35 14.60 16.09
N LEU A 475 0.11 15.69 15.37
CA LEU A 475 -1.14 15.91 14.66
C LEU A 475 -1.28 14.87 13.53
N ARG A 476 -2.51 14.46 13.28
CA ARG A 476 -2.90 13.55 12.20
C ARG A 476 -3.46 14.35 11.04
N THR A 477 -3.48 13.75 9.87
CA THR A 477 -4.06 14.36 8.67
C THR A 477 -4.62 13.29 7.76
N GLY A 478 -5.61 13.64 6.96
CA GLY A 478 -6.10 12.88 5.81
C GLY A 478 -6.28 13.82 4.63
N PHE A 479 -5.79 13.41 3.46
CA PHE A 479 -5.93 14.14 2.20
C PHE A 479 -6.31 13.20 1.07
N MET A 480 -7.30 13.57 0.28
CA MET A 480 -7.71 12.85 -0.92
C MET A 480 -8.04 13.84 -2.02
N ALA A 481 -7.59 13.53 -3.24
CA ALA A 481 -7.93 14.27 -4.47
C ALA A 481 -8.59 13.32 -5.47
N MET A 482 -9.66 13.76 -6.12
CA MET A 482 -10.50 12.96 -6.99
C MET A 482 -10.98 13.78 -8.19
N ASP A 483 -10.97 13.18 -9.36
CA ASP A 483 -11.59 13.74 -10.56
C ASP A 483 -13.12 13.66 -10.44
N PRO A 484 -13.83 14.78 -10.51
CA PRO A 484 -15.29 14.80 -10.37
C PRO A 484 -16.05 14.20 -11.53
N LEU A 485 -15.43 14.02 -12.70
CA LEU A 485 -16.11 13.53 -13.90
C LEU A 485 -16.09 12.00 -13.99
N ASN A 486 -14.96 11.38 -13.66
CA ASN A 486 -14.76 9.93 -13.81
C ASN A 486 -14.56 9.18 -12.48
N GLY A 487 -14.56 9.89 -11.35
CA GLY A 487 -14.39 9.28 -10.04
C GLY A 487 -12.97 8.82 -9.72
N HIS A 488 -12.00 9.04 -10.59
CA HIS A 488 -10.62 8.57 -10.36
C HIS A 488 -9.98 9.26 -9.15
N VAL A 489 -9.55 8.47 -8.19
CA VAL A 489 -8.78 8.94 -7.05
C VAL A 489 -7.35 9.19 -7.51
N LYS A 490 -6.96 10.46 -7.62
CA LYS A 490 -5.66 10.89 -8.15
C LYS A 490 -4.55 10.94 -7.11
N ALA A 491 -4.91 11.21 -5.84
CA ALA A 491 -3.97 11.20 -4.72
C ALA A 491 -4.66 10.83 -3.42
N TYR A 492 -3.93 10.14 -2.51
CA TYR A 492 -4.46 9.60 -1.27
C TYR A 492 -3.38 9.55 -0.19
N VAL A 493 -3.52 10.35 0.86
CA VAL A 493 -2.58 10.42 1.98
C VAL A 493 -3.35 10.26 3.29
N GLY A 494 -3.29 9.08 3.91
CA GLY A 494 -4.06 8.74 5.10
C GLY A 494 -3.44 9.19 6.43
N GLY A 495 -2.25 9.78 6.41
CA GLY A 495 -1.59 10.26 7.62
C GLY A 495 -0.23 10.92 7.34
N PRO A 496 0.47 11.42 8.37
CA PRO A 496 1.71 12.16 8.19
C PRO A 496 2.91 11.29 7.82
N ASP A 497 2.90 10.02 8.18
CA ASP A 497 3.97 9.05 7.91
C ASP A 497 3.47 7.64 8.17
N PHE A 498 3.49 6.78 7.16
CA PHE A 498 2.92 5.43 7.25
C PHE A 498 3.75 4.47 8.13
N GLN A 499 5.06 4.67 8.25
CA GLN A 499 5.89 3.79 9.07
C GLN A 499 5.54 3.90 10.56
N HIS A 500 5.15 5.11 11.01
CA HIS A 500 4.89 5.41 12.41
C HIS A 500 3.40 5.57 12.74
N PHE A 501 2.56 5.99 11.76
CA PHE A 501 1.15 6.32 11.94
C PHE A 501 0.28 5.62 10.90
N GLN A 502 0.04 4.32 11.09
CA GLN A 502 -0.63 3.47 10.11
C GLN A 502 -2.15 3.61 10.06
N TYR A 503 -2.76 4.30 11.04
CA TYR A 503 -4.22 4.50 11.04
C TYR A 503 -4.61 5.49 9.95
N ASP A 504 -5.42 5.01 9.01
CA ASP A 504 -5.85 5.78 7.85
C ASP A 504 -6.97 6.75 8.20
N MET A 505 -6.71 8.05 8.01
CA MET A 505 -7.67 9.13 8.28
C MET A 505 -8.55 9.47 7.07
N VAL A 506 -8.33 8.87 5.90
CA VAL A 506 -9.16 9.12 4.71
C VAL A 506 -10.39 8.23 4.67
N SER A 507 -10.22 6.90 4.77
CA SER A 507 -11.33 5.95 4.68
C SER A 507 -11.79 5.42 6.05
N THR A 508 -10.86 5.18 6.98
CA THR A 508 -11.16 4.57 8.28
C THR A 508 -11.48 5.61 9.35
N GLY A 509 -10.71 6.71 9.39
CA GLY A 509 -10.89 7.79 10.36
C GLY A 509 -12.15 8.57 10.11
N ARG A 510 -12.97 8.73 11.17
CA ARG A 510 -14.17 9.59 11.15
C ARG A 510 -14.03 10.70 12.16
N ARG A 511 -14.31 11.91 11.74
CA ARG A 511 -14.14 13.13 12.55
C ARG A 511 -15.29 14.10 12.32
N GLN A 512 -15.57 14.93 13.30
CA GLN A 512 -16.61 15.96 13.18
C GLN A 512 -16.31 16.89 12.01
N ILE A 513 -17.30 17.00 11.10
CA ILE A 513 -17.14 17.80 9.87
C ILE A 513 -17.29 19.29 10.07
N GLY A 514 -17.90 19.72 11.19
CA GLY A 514 -18.11 21.13 11.47
C GLY A 514 -18.82 21.86 10.32
N SER A 515 -18.39 23.08 10.05
CA SER A 515 -19.02 23.93 9.03
C SER A 515 -18.91 23.41 7.58
N THR A 516 -18.23 22.29 7.32
CA THR A 516 -18.27 21.68 5.97
C THR A 516 -19.60 20.96 5.67
N VAL A 517 -20.49 20.84 6.66
CA VAL A 517 -21.88 20.40 6.49
C VAL A 517 -22.76 21.46 5.81
N LYS A 518 -22.42 22.75 5.96
CA LYS A 518 -23.28 23.86 5.50
C LYS A 518 -23.63 23.80 4.00
N PRO A 519 -22.75 23.45 3.07
CA PRO A 519 -23.14 23.32 1.67
C PRO A 519 -24.34 22.39 1.48
N PHE A 520 -24.45 21.27 2.22
CA PHE A 520 -25.60 20.37 2.12
C PHE A 520 -26.90 21.02 2.63
N LEU A 521 -26.83 21.74 3.75
CA LEU A 521 -27.96 22.49 4.27
C LEU A 521 -28.43 23.58 3.28
N TYR A 522 -27.48 24.34 2.71
CA TYR A 522 -27.82 25.40 1.78
C TYR A 522 -28.29 24.84 0.41
N THR A 523 -27.77 23.70 -0.01
CA THR A 523 -28.31 22.97 -1.18
C THR A 523 -29.75 22.56 -0.93
N TYR A 524 -30.04 21.95 0.23
CA TYR A 524 -31.41 21.61 0.62
C TYR A 524 -32.33 22.84 0.63
N ALA A 525 -31.85 23.98 1.14
CA ALA A 525 -32.63 25.23 1.09
C ALA A 525 -32.89 25.66 -0.38
N MET A 526 -31.90 25.62 -1.24
CA MET A 526 -32.08 25.99 -2.66
C MET A 526 -33.05 25.04 -3.40
N GLU A 527 -33.10 23.78 -3.03
CA GLU A 527 -34.10 22.81 -3.53
C GLU A 527 -35.52 23.14 -3.03
N GLU A 528 -35.64 23.67 -1.83
CA GLU A 528 -36.91 24.12 -1.25
C GLU A 528 -37.33 25.54 -1.73
N GLY A 529 -36.63 26.13 -2.70
CA GLY A 529 -36.98 27.39 -3.35
C GLY A 529 -36.26 28.64 -2.79
N TYR A 530 -35.44 28.53 -1.77
CA TYR A 530 -34.61 29.66 -1.34
C TYR A 530 -33.59 30.06 -2.42
N THR A 531 -33.15 31.31 -2.33
CA THR A 531 -32.17 31.90 -3.24
C THR A 531 -30.95 32.45 -2.49
N PRO A 532 -29.80 32.64 -3.15
CA PRO A 532 -28.65 33.31 -2.53
C PRO A 532 -28.93 34.70 -1.99
N CYS A 533 -30.01 35.37 -2.45
CA CYS A 533 -30.37 36.77 -2.14
C CYS A 533 -31.37 36.89 -0.99
N ASP A 534 -31.93 35.78 -0.50
CA ASP A 534 -32.88 35.83 0.61
C ASP A 534 -32.24 36.35 1.90
N MET A 535 -32.92 37.28 2.54
CA MET A 535 -32.40 38.07 3.63
C MET A 535 -32.80 37.50 5.00
N PHE A 536 -31.87 37.45 5.92
CA PHE A 536 -32.08 36.99 7.29
C PHE A 536 -31.42 37.91 8.29
N LEU A 537 -32.09 38.13 9.45
CA LEU A 537 -31.52 38.90 10.54
C LEU A 537 -30.34 38.15 11.19
N ASN A 538 -29.15 38.75 11.18
CA ASN A 538 -27.95 38.22 11.81
C ASN A 538 -27.95 38.44 13.33
N ALA A 539 -28.82 37.72 14.02
CA ALA A 539 -28.95 37.72 15.47
C ALA A 539 -29.00 36.27 15.98
N GLN A 540 -28.56 36.06 17.23
CA GLN A 540 -28.53 34.73 17.84
C GLN A 540 -29.96 34.15 17.98
N PRO A 541 -30.28 33.03 17.31
CA PRO A 541 -31.55 32.35 17.51
C PRO A 541 -31.51 31.46 18.75
N VAL A 542 -32.69 31.26 19.35
CA VAL A 542 -32.94 30.19 20.34
C VAL A 542 -33.88 29.20 19.69
N ILE A 543 -33.43 27.98 19.53
CA ILE A 543 -34.19 26.90 18.92
C ILE A 543 -34.45 25.85 19.99
N TYR A 544 -35.68 25.33 20.03
CA TYR A 544 -36.06 24.29 20.98
C TYR A 544 -36.00 22.94 20.30
N ASP A 545 -35.37 21.92 20.94
CA ASP A 545 -35.42 20.55 20.47
C ASP A 545 -36.79 19.91 20.73
N GLU A 546 -37.01 18.71 20.24
CA GLU A 546 -38.26 17.95 20.44
C GLU A 546 -38.60 17.75 21.94
N SER A 547 -37.63 17.82 22.82
CA SER A 547 -37.79 17.73 24.28
C SER A 547 -38.07 19.08 24.95
N GLY A 548 -38.18 20.17 24.17
CA GLY A 548 -38.36 21.51 24.66
C GLY A 548 -37.10 22.15 25.28
N ARG A 549 -35.90 21.59 25.06
CA ARG A 549 -34.66 22.16 25.57
C ARG A 549 -34.16 23.27 24.64
N PRO A 550 -33.80 24.45 25.16
CA PRO A 550 -33.30 25.55 24.35
C PRO A 550 -31.87 25.26 23.86
N TRP A 551 -31.62 25.52 22.58
CA TRP A 551 -30.32 25.50 21.96
C TRP A 551 -30.04 26.85 21.29
N ALA A 552 -28.94 27.50 21.69
CA ALA A 552 -28.53 28.81 21.18
C ALA A 552 -27.07 28.70 20.69
N PRO A 553 -26.82 28.59 19.38
CA PRO A 553 -25.46 28.41 18.83
C PRO A 553 -24.63 29.68 19.04
N ARG A 554 -23.33 29.53 19.26
CA ARG A 554 -22.37 30.63 19.25
C ARG A 554 -21.91 30.90 17.83
N ASN A 555 -21.65 32.18 17.49
CA ASN A 555 -21.03 32.57 16.24
C ASN A 555 -19.53 32.84 16.44
N SER A 556 -18.72 32.60 15.42
CA SER A 556 -17.27 32.85 15.46
C SER A 556 -16.89 34.30 15.14
N SER A 557 -17.82 35.07 14.58
CA SER A 557 -17.61 36.47 14.16
C SER A 557 -18.71 37.37 14.70
N SER A 558 -18.36 38.60 15.04
CA SER A 558 -19.27 39.68 15.40
C SER A 558 -19.62 40.62 14.22
N ALA A 559 -19.16 40.25 12.98
CA ALA A 559 -19.44 41.07 11.82
C ALA A 559 -20.93 41.14 11.50
N ARG A 560 -21.43 42.34 11.25
CA ARG A 560 -22.82 42.63 10.86
C ARG A 560 -23.89 42.08 11.80
N VAL A 561 -23.61 42.03 13.11
CA VAL A 561 -24.57 41.59 14.11
C VAL A 561 -25.71 42.63 14.21
N GLY A 562 -26.96 42.18 14.15
CA GLY A 562 -28.15 43.01 14.14
C GLY A 562 -28.58 43.52 12.76
N GLU A 563 -27.84 43.22 11.70
CA GLU A 563 -28.16 43.59 10.32
C GLU A 563 -28.88 42.45 9.59
N MET A 564 -29.64 42.81 8.55
CA MET A 564 -30.14 41.88 7.55
C MET A 564 -28.98 41.50 6.63
N VAL A 565 -28.80 40.19 6.38
CA VAL A 565 -27.74 39.63 5.53
C VAL A 565 -28.32 38.56 4.61
N ASP A 566 -27.82 38.49 3.40
CA ASP A 566 -28.25 37.48 2.44
C ASP A 566 -27.59 36.09 2.72
N LEU A 567 -28.17 35.02 2.15
CA LEU A 567 -27.69 33.67 2.34
C LEU A 567 -26.30 33.48 1.72
N LYS A 568 -25.95 34.18 0.65
CA LYS A 568 -24.62 34.16 0.05
C LYS A 568 -23.56 34.70 1.00
N TRP A 569 -23.80 35.82 1.64
CA TRP A 569 -22.93 36.38 2.68
C TRP A 569 -22.79 35.42 3.88
N ALA A 570 -23.91 34.83 4.29
CA ALA A 570 -23.94 33.93 5.43
C ALA A 570 -23.10 32.68 5.24
N LEU A 571 -23.17 32.04 4.06
CA LEU A 571 -22.33 30.89 3.72
C LEU A 571 -20.85 31.29 3.52
N THR A 572 -20.60 32.42 2.86
CA THR A 572 -19.26 33.00 2.62
C THR A 572 -18.50 33.21 3.93
N ASN A 573 -19.17 33.74 4.94
CA ASN A 573 -18.61 34.03 6.27
C ASN A 573 -18.83 32.88 7.26
N SER A 574 -19.40 31.77 6.79
CA SER A 574 -19.68 30.58 7.63
C SER A 574 -20.49 30.89 8.89
N ASN A 575 -21.50 31.79 8.78
CA ASN A 575 -22.29 32.23 9.88
C ASN A 575 -23.13 31.10 10.50
N ASN A 576 -23.05 30.89 11.82
CA ASN A 576 -23.76 29.82 12.51
C ASN A 576 -25.23 30.19 12.79
N TRP A 577 -25.52 31.49 13.06
CA TRP A 577 -26.86 31.93 13.41
C TRP A 577 -27.82 31.81 12.22
N ILE A 578 -27.38 32.20 11.03
CA ILE A 578 -28.19 32.05 9.82
C ILE A 578 -28.41 30.58 9.49
N SER A 579 -27.37 29.76 9.59
CA SER A 579 -27.53 28.30 9.40
C SER A 579 -28.51 27.68 10.38
N ALA A 580 -28.50 28.12 11.65
CA ALA A 580 -29.43 27.66 12.66
C ALA A 580 -30.87 28.18 12.40
N ARG A 581 -31.04 29.43 11.93
CA ARG A 581 -32.36 29.91 11.48
C ARG A 581 -32.87 29.13 10.30
N LEU A 582 -32.01 28.85 9.32
CA LEU A 582 -32.36 28.10 8.13
C LEU A 582 -32.88 26.70 8.49
N ILE A 583 -32.15 25.94 9.32
CA ILE A 583 -32.58 24.60 9.74
C ILE A 583 -33.85 24.62 10.60
N SER A 584 -34.12 25.73 11.33
CA SER A 584 -35.38 25.84 12.11
C SER A 584 -36.61 26.01 11.22
N GLN A 585 -36.42 26.45 9.96
CA GLN A 585 -37.51 26.58 8.97
C GLN A 585 -37.56 25.33 8.07
N LEU A 586 -36.54 24.51 8.11
CA LEU A 586 -36.37 23.26 7.33
C LEU A 586 -36.38 22.04 8.27
N SER A 587 -36.47 20.86 7.70
CA SER A 587 -36.49 19.59 8.45
C SER A 587 -35.11 19.02 8.69
N PRO A 588 -34.62 18.79 9.94
CA PRO A 588 -33.38 18.08 10.20
C PRO A 588 -33.38 16.66 9.60
N SER A 589 -34.52 15.97 9.64
CA SER A 589 -34.63 14.63 9.02
C SER A 589 -34.49 14.64 7.50
N ALA A 590 -34.95 15.71 6.84
CA ALA A 590 -34.77 15.88 5.40
C ALA A 590 -33.30 16.20 5.08
N LEU A 591 -32.62 17.01 5.89
CA LEU A 591 -31.20 17.24 5.76
C LEU A 591 -30.38 15.93 5.89
N VAL A 592 -30.75 15.05 6.83
CA VAL A 592 -30.15 13.70 6.93
C VAL A 592 -30.33 12.93 5.62
N ARG A 593 -31.54 12.90 5.03
CA ARG A 593 -31.77 12.24 3.75
C ARG A 593 -30.95 12.87 2.62
N THR A 594 -30.90 14.18 2.55
CA THR A 594 -30.07 14.90 1.58
C THR A 594 -28.61 14.46 1.69
N MET A 595 -28.04 14.46 2.90
CA MET A 595 -26.64 14.05 3.12
C MET A 595 -26.40 12.59 2.73
N HIS A 596 -27.36 11.69 3.01
CA HIS A 596 -27.26 10.29 2.56
C HIS A 596 -27.30 10.16 1.02
N ASN A 597 -28.14 10.97 0.34
CA ASN A 597 -28.15 11.01 -1.14
C ASN A 597 -26.79 11.46 -1.70
N PHE A 598 -26.13 12.39 -1.04
CA PHE A 598 -24.75 12.79 -1.39
C PHE A 598 -23.70 11.71 -1.10
N GLY A 599 -24.09 10.53 -0.57
CA GLY A 599 -23.17 9.41 -0.31
C GLY A 599 -22.52 9.40 1.06
N ILE A 600 -23.00 10.20 2.01
CA ILE A 600 -22.54 10.16 3.41
C ILE A 600 -23.28 9.02 4.11
N ASN A 601 -22.61 7.88 4.32
CA ASN A 601 -23.19 6.70 4.96
C ASN A 601 -22.98 6.67 6.47
N SER A 602 -22.15 7.55 7.00
CA SER A 602 -21.92 7.73 8.44
C SER A 602 -23.23 8.06 9.15
N HIS A 603 -23.34 7.62 10.41
CA HIS A 603 -24.53 7.90 11.24
C HIS A 603 -24.73 9.41 11.45
N LEU A 604 -25.93 9.87 11.18
CA LEU A 604 -26.35 11.27 11.31
C LEU A 604 -27.57 11.37 12.23
N ASP A 605 -27.44 12.17 13.28
CA ASP A 605 -28.61 12.46 14.16
C ASP A 605 -29.47 13.56 13.54
N ALA A 606 -30.79 13.31 13.44
CA ALA A 606 -31.75 14.28 12.92
C ALA A 606 -32.12 15.32 13.97
N VAL A 607 -31.17 16.19 14.32
CA VAL A 607 -31.32 17.25 15.33
C VAL A 607 -30.97 18.62 14.74
N PRO A 608 -31.50 19.72 15.25
CA PRO A 608 -31.22 21.07 14.74
C PRO A 608 -29.74 21.42 14.67
N SER A 609 -28.92 20.91 15.61
CA SER A 609 -27.49 21.16 15.62
C SER A 609 -26.73 20.49 14.46
N LEU A 610 -27.37 19.59 13.69
CA LEU A 610 -26.78 18.98 12.49
C LEU A 610 -26.27 20.01 11.48
N CYS A 611 -26.94 21.19 11.39
CA CYS A 611 -26.53 22.30 10.54
C CYS A 611 -25.12 22.87 10.83
N LEU A 612 -24.51 22.50 11.96
CA LEU A 612 -23.15 22.86 12.38
C LEU A 612 -22.16 21.71 12.35
N GLY A 613 -22.57 20.51 11.91
CA GLY A 613 -21.73 19.35 11.65
C GLY A 613 -21.14 18.66 12.88
N PRO A 614 -21.97 18.26 13.87
CA PRO A 614 -21.48 17.48 15.01
C PRO A 614 -21.17 16.03 14.67
N SER A 615 -21.59 15.55 13.50
CA SER A 615 -21.45 14.17 13.07
C SER A 615 -20.02 13.85 12.60
N ASP A 616 -19.61 12.61 12.88
CA ASP A 616 -18.30 12.08 12.50
C ASP A 616 -18.39 11.43 11.11
N VAL A 617 -17.65 11.98 10.14
CA VAL A 617 -17.63 11.53 8.73
C VAL A 617 -16.19 11.37 8.26
N SER A 618 -15.94 10.48 7.31
CA SER A 618 -14.62 10.26 6.73
C SER A 618 -14.30 11.29 5.63
N VAL A 619 -12.99 11.47 5.36
CA VAL A 619 -12.55 12.34 4.25
C VAL A 619 -13.03 11.77 2.91
N LYS A 620 -13.02 10.45 2.73
CA LYS A 620 -13.54 9.77 1.53
C LYS A 620 -15.00 10.13 1.26
N GLU A 621 -15.87 10.00 2.27
CA GLU A 621 -17.30 10.35 2.13
C GLU A 621 -17.48 11.83 1.77
N MET A 622 -16.72 12.73 2.40
CA MET A 622 -16.81 14.15 2.12
C MET A 622 -16.33 14.52 0.71
N VAL A 623 -15.23 13.91 0.22
CA VAL A 623 -14.75 14.13 -1.15
C VAL A 623 -15.76 13.61 -2.16
N THR A 624 -16.29 12.40 -1.96
CA THR A 624 -17.33 11.81 -2.79
C THR A 624 -18.56 12.72 -2.88
N ALA A 625 -19.04 13.23 -1.73
CA ALA A 625 -20.20 14.12 -1.67
C ALA A 625 -19.94 15.45 -2.42
N TYR A 626 -18.75 16.01 -2.29
CA TYR A 626 -18.39 17.27 -2.92
C TYR A 626 -18.18 17.19 -4.45
N THR A 627 -18.10 15.99 -5.04
CA THR A 627 -18.07 15.86 -6.50
C THR A 627 -19.31 16.47 -7.14
N ALA A 628 -20.48 16.39 -6.47
CA ALA A 628 -21.70 16.98 -6.99
C ALA A 628 -21.61 18.50 -7.21
N PHE A 629 -20.84 19.23 -6.39
CA PHE A 629 -20.63 20.66 -6.57
C PHE A 629 -19.69 21.02 -7.72
N ALA A 630 -18.86 20.06 -8.15
CA ALA A 630 -17.92 20.22 -9.27
C ALA A 630 -18.46 19.67 -10.59
N ASN A 631 -19.49 18.81 -10.56
CA ASN A 631 -20.00 18.04 -11.68
C ASN A 631 -21.51 18.19 -11.88
N ASN A 632 -21.98 19.43 -12.05
CA ASN A 632 -23.37 19.77 -12.43
C ASN A 632 -24.43 19.03 -11.60
N GLY A 633 -24.24 18.92 -10.29
CA GLY A 633 -25.16 18.24 -9.40
C GLY A 633 -25.04 16.69 -9.39
N MET A 634 -24.12 16.13 -10.15
CA MET A 634 -23.89 14.70 -10.25
C MET A 634 -22.82 14.25 -9.25
N ARG A 635 -23.19 13.44 -8.28
CA ARG A 635 -22.24 12.74 -7.40
C ARG A 635 -21.63 11.57 -8.16
N VAL A 636 -20.32 11.37 -8.01
CA VAL A 636 -19.57 10.27 -8.62
C VAL A 636 -18.91 9.43 -7.53
N ASP A 637 -19.09 8.10 -7.62
CA ASP A 637 -18.47 7.18 -6.67
C ASP A 637 -16.96 7.03 -6.95
N PRO A 638 -16.11 6.89 -5.91
CA PRO A 638 -14.66 6.85 -6.10
C PRO A 638 -14.18 5.56 -6.75
N ILE A 639 -13.38 5.68 -7.80
CA ILE A 639 -12.69 4.59 -8.49
C ILE A 639 -11.25 4.53 -7.98
N PHE A 640 -10.90 3.46 -7.30
CA PHE A 640 -9.54 3.18 -6.79
C PHE A 640 -8.71 2.37 -7.80
N VAL A 641 -9.37 1.47 -8.52
CA VAL A 641 -8.78 0.57 -9.51
C VAL A 641 -9.56 0.69 -10.80
N THR A 642 -8.86 0.83 -11.91
CA THR A 642 -9.44 0.88 -13.25
C THR A 642 -9.56 -0.51 -13.86
N ALA A 643 -8.55 -1.37 -13.65
CA ALA A 643 -8.55 -2.74 -14.12
C ALA A 643 -7.68 -3.67 -13.27
N ILE A 644 -8.02 -4.95 -13.25
CA ILE A 644 -7.19 -6.02 -12.71
C ILE A 644 -6.94 -7.04 -13.82
N ALA A 645 -5.66 -7.38 -14.05
CA ALA A 645 -5.23 -8.39 -15.01
C ALA A 645 -4.50 -9.54 -14.33
N ASP A 646 -4.43 -10.69 -14.99
CA ASP A 646 -3.62 -11.83 -14.58
C ASP A 646 -2.11 -11.57 -14.82
N ALA A 647 -1.27 -12.54 -14.47
CA ALA A 647 0.18 -12.46 -14.67
C ALA A 647 0.57 -12.29 -16.17
N ASN A 648 -0.26 -12.80 -17.09
CA ASN A 648 -0.02 -12.73 -18.53
C ASN A 648 -0.51 -11.40 -19.14
N GLY A 649 -1.23 -10.58 -18.37
CA GLY A 649 -1.79 -9.30 -18.82
C GLY A 649 -3.22 -9.40 -19.35
N ASN A 650 -3.89 -10.55 -19.25
CA ASN A 650 -5.30 -10.67 -19.61
C ASN A 650 -6.17 -9.96 -18.57
N ILE A 651 -7.04 -9.06 -19.01
CA ILE A 651 -7.95 -8.33 -18.11
C ILE A 651 -8.99 -9.30 -17.52
N ILE A 652 -9.06 -9.32 -16.18
CA ILE A 652 -10.04 -10.10 -15.42
C ILE A 652 -11.26 -9.25 -15.08
N SER A 653 -11.02 -7.99 -14.68
CA SER A 653 -12.07 -7.06 -14.27
C SER A 653 -11.74 -5.63 -14.68
N GLU A 654 -12.75 -4.88 -15.11
CA GLU A 654 -12.68 -3.43 -15.34
C GLU A 654 -13.72 -2.73 -14.47
N PHE A 655 -13.42 -1.52 -14.01
CA PHE A 655 -14.26 -0.74 -13.12
C PHE A 655 -14.64 0.59 -13.76
N THR A 656 -15.93 0.88 -13.77
CA THR A 656 -16.50 2.10 -14.38
C THR A 656 -17.16 2.97 -13.31
N PRO A 657 -17.15 4.30 -13.49
CA PRO A 657 -17.74 5.22 -12.53
C PRO A 657 -19.25 5.11 -12.48
N ARG A 658 -19.82 5.25 -11.28
CA ARG A 658 -21.26 5.36 -11.06
C ARG A 658 -21.60 6.81 -10.76
N HIS A 659 -22.54 7.37 -11.53
CA HIS A 659 -23.05 8.72 -11.37
C HIS A 659 -24.45 8.69 -10.77
N THR A 660 -24.72 9.65 -9.88
CA THR A 660 -26.04 9.81 -9.26
C THR A 660 -26.35 11.31 -9.19
N GLU A 661 -27.46 11.75 -9.79
CA GLU A 661 -27.95 13.10 -9.64
C GLU A 661 -28.43 13.34 -8.21
N VAL A 662 -27.95 14.39 -7.56
CA VAL A 662 -28.23 14.71 -6.16
C VAL A 662 -28.57 16.18 -5.95
N ILE A 663 -28.42 17.03 -6.98
CA ILE A 663 -28.78 18.45 -6.99
C ILE A 663 -29.46 18.76 -8.31
N GLY A 664 -30.67 19.35 -8.26
CA GLY A 664 -31.34 19.84 -9.46
C GLY A 664 -30.62 21.07 -10.05
N GLU A 665 -30.77 21.30 -11.34
CA GLU A 665 -30.02 22.29 -12.10
C GLU A 665 -30.07 23.72 -11.50
N THR A 666 -31.25 24.21 -11.16
CA THR A 666 -31.43 25.56 -10.58
C THR A 666 -30.73 25.69 -9.23
N ALA A 667 -30.91 24.70 -8.36
CA ALA A 667 -30.24 24.67 -7.04
C ALA A 667 -28.73 24.56 -7.18
N TYR A 668 -28.25 23.80 -8.18
CA TYR A 668 -26.84 23.67 -8.48
C TYR A 668 -26.16 25.02 -8.77
N TRP A 669 -26.68 25.82 -9.69
CA TRP A 669 -26.08 27.10 -10.03
C TRP A 669 -26.12 28.09 -8.87
N ARG A 670 -27.22 28.08 -8.10
CA ARG A 670 -27.37 28.88 -6.89
C ARG A 670 -26.27 28.54 -5.88
N ILE A 671 -26.14 27.27 -5.49
CA ILE A 671 -25.14 26.86 -4.48
C ILE A 671 -23.70 26.98 -4.98
N LEU A 672 -23.42 26.69 -6.26
CA LEU A 672 -22.11 26.86 -6.85
C LEU A 672 -21.65 28.34 -6.73
N SER A 673 -22.51 29.29 -7.07
CA SER A 673 -22.20 30.73 -6.98
C SER A 673 -21.81 31.15 -5.55
N MET A 674 -22.45 30.55 -4.55
CA MET A 674 -22.15 30.81 -3.15
C MET A 674 -20.83 30.19 -2.71
N LEU A 675 -20.52 28.96 -3.16
CA LEU A 675 -19.28 28.25 -2.81
C LEU A 675 -18.04 28.85 -3.48
N LEU A 676 -18.18 29.38 -4.70
CA LEU A 676 -17.13 30.19 -5.34
C LEU A 676 -16.80 31.43 -4.50
N ASN A 677 -17.84 32.13 -4.01
CA ASN A 677 -17.67 33.32 -3.19
C ASN A 677 -16.98 33.03 -1.85
N VAL A 678 -17.13 31.83 -1.25
CA VAL A 678 -16.38 31.39 -0.06
C VAL A 678 -14.87 31.45 -0.27
N VAL A 679 -14.41 31.14 -1.47
CA VAL A 679 -12.98 31.16 -1.83
C VAL A 679 -12.53 32.55 -2.28
N ASP A 680 -13.37 33.28 -3.02
CA ASP A 680 -12.98 34.59 -3.55
C ASP A 680 -12.94 35.69 -2.48
N SER A 681 -13.93 35.75 -1.59
CA SER A 681 -14.03 36.81 -0.60
C SER A 681 -14.26 36.32 0.85
N GLY A 682 -14.44 35.01 1.06
CA GLY A 682 -14.78 34.40 2.33
C GLY A 682 -13.65 33.71 3.08
N THR A 683 -14.04 32.71 3.88
CA THR A 683 -13.14 31.97 4.78
C THR A 683 -12.08 31.15 4.05
N GLY A 684 -12.25 30.88 2.74
CA GLY A 684 -11.30 30.14 1.88
C GLY A 684 -10.30 31.04 1.14
N ASN A 685 -10.40 32.37 1.24
CA ASN A 685 -9.66 33.29 0.36
C ASN A 685 -8.13 33.27 0.51
N ARG A 686 -7.62 32.57 1.53
CA ARG A 686 -6.18 32.41 1.74
C ARG A 686 -5.47 31.78 0.55
N VAL A 687 -6.13 30.94 -0.25
CA VAL A 687 -5.54 30.34 -1.44
C VAL A 687 -5.22 31.37 -2.56
N ARG A 688 -5.93 32.53 -2.54
CA ARG A 688 -5.72 33.64 -3.47
C ARG A 688 -4.47 34.46 -3.14
N ARG A 689 -3.91 34.31 -1.97
CA ARG A 689 -2.77 35.09 -1.46
C ARG A 689 -1.50 34.27 -1.40
N ALA A 690 -0.37 34.98 -1.25
CA ALA A 690 0.92 34.33 -1.04
C ALA A 690 0.88 33.36 0.18
N PRO A 691 1.55 32.21 0.10
CA PRO A 691 2.46 31.78 -0.97
C PRO A 691 1.75 31.04 -2.14
N TYR A 692 0.42 30.85 -2.09
CA TYR A 692 -0.29 30.01 -3.07
C TYR A 692 -0.57 30.78 -4.37
N ASN A 693 -1.13 31.99 -4.30
CA ASN A 693 -1.48 32.84 -5.45
C ASN A 693 -2.22 32.08 -6.57
N ILE A 694 -3.20 31.24 -6.19
CA ILE A 694 -3.96 30.44 -7.16
C ILE A 694 -5.08 31.32 -7.73
N THR A 695 -5.17 31.40 -9.05
CA THR A 695 -6.16 32.23 -9.78
C THR A 695 -7.33 31.42 -10.33
N ALA A 696 -7.22 30.09 -10.38
CA ALA A 696 -8.24 29.20 -10.91
C ALA A 696 -9.63 29.46 -10.31
N GLN A 697 -10.68 29.34 -11.09
CA GLN A 697 -12.05 29.35 -10.59
C GLN A 697 -12.24 28.12 -9.69
N MET A 698 -12.56 28.36 -8.42
CA MET A 698 -12.70 27.29 -7.43
C MET A 698 -13.71 27.60 -6.35
N GLY A 699 -14.45 26.59 -5.97
CA GLY A 699 -15.33 26.63 -4.82
C GLY A 699 -14.73 25.90 -3.61
N GLY A 700 -15.27 26.11 -2.43
CA GLY A 700 -14.81 25.39 -1.27
C GLY A 700 -15.50 25.78 0.04
N LYS A 701 -15.13 25.04 1.09
CA LYS A 701 -15.64 25.30 2.46
C LYS A 701 -14.62 24.92 3.51
N THR A 702 -14.39 25.83 4.45
CA THR A 702 -13.63 25.58 5.67
C THR A 702 -14.52 24.96 6.76
N GLY A 703 -13.97 24.03 7.52
CA GLY A 703 -14.58 23.49 8.74
C GLY A 703 -13.67 23.68 9.94
N THR A 704 -14.28 24.02 11.06
CA THR A 704 -13.61 24.08 12.37
C THR A 704 -14.62 23.62 13.41
N THR A 705 -14.23 22.70 14.27
CA THR A 705 -15.09 22.21 15.36
C THR A 705 -14.80 22.92 16.66
N ASN A 706 -15.63 22.66 17.68
CA ASN A 706 -15.44 23.22 19.02
C ASN A 706 -14.02 22.91 19.53
N TYR A 707 -13.47 23.84 20.31
CA TYR A 707 -12.10 23.73 20.85
C TYR A 707 -10.99 23.64 19.81
N ASN A 708 -11.27 23.86 18.53
CA ASN A 708 -10.31 23.71 17.44
C ASN A 708 -9.79 22.25 17.29
N ALA A 709 -10.60 21.25 17.64
CA ALA A 709 -10.22 19.85 17.64
C ALA A 709 -10.01 19.30 16.21
N ASP A 710 -10.78 19.79 15.25
CA ASP A 710 -10.77 19.37 13.87
C ASP A 710 -10.71 20.58 12.93
N GLY A 711 -9.77 20.57 12.02
CA GLY A 711 -9.67 21.53 10.93
C GLY A 711 -9.91 20.83 9.58
N TRP A 712 -10.89 21.33 8.82
CA TRP A 712 -11.25 20.81 7.51
C TRP A 712 -11.12 21.87 6.43
N PHE A 713 -10.77 21.42 5.24
CA PHE A 713 -10.94 22.18 4.01
C PHE A 713 -11.40 21.27 2.89
N MET A 714 -12.56 21.57 2.31
CA MET A 714 -13.05 20.98 1.08
C MET A 714 -12.87 22.02 -0.02
N GLY A 715 -12.13 21.68 -1.06
CA GLY A 715 -11.87 22.55 -2.20
C GLY A 715 -12.13 21.84 -3.51
N PHE A 716 -12.72 22.54 -4.48
CA PHE A 716 -12.99 21.97 -5.78
C PHE A 716 -12.85 22.99 -6.92
N THR A 717 -12.51 22.47 -8.07
CA THR A 717 -12.44 23.16 -9.36
C THR A 717 -13.28 22.37 -10.37
N PRO A 718 -13.47 22.82 -11.62
CA PRO A 718 -14.14 22.00 -12.61
C PRO A 718 -13.47 20.64 -12.88
N GLN A 719 -12.17 20.51 -12.57
CA GLN A 719 -11.35 19.35 -12.93
C GLN A 719 -10.94 18.49 -11.74
N LEU A 720 -11.06 18.99 -10.50
CA LEU A 720 -10.53 18.28 -9.34
C LEU A 720 -11.28 18.65 -8.05
N VAL A 721 -11.62 17.64 -7.25
CA VAL A 721 -12.18 17.79 -5.89
C VAL A 721 -11.18 17.28 -4.87
N THR A 722 -10.98 18.02 -3.78
CA THR A 722 -10.09 17.60 -2.70
C THR A 722 -10.75 17.75 -1.34
N GLY A 723 -10.39 16.85 -0.44
CA GLY A 723 -10.73 16.95 0.98
C GLY A 723 -9.50 16.83 1.85
N THR A 724 -9.39 17.73 2.80
CA THR A 724 -8.29 17.75 3.77
C THR A 724 -8.83 17.85 5.18
N TRP A 725 -8.36 16.97 6.05
CA TRP A 725 -8.58 17.05 7.50
C TRP A 725 -7.26 17.07 8.24
N VAL A 726 -7.19 17.85 9.33
CA VAL A 726 -6.07 17.87 10.28
C VAL A 726 -6.62 18.01 11.70
N GLY A 727 -6.08 17.22 12.63
CA GLY A 727 -6.45 17.26 14.04
C GLY A 727 -5.55 16.42 14.92
N GLY A 728 -5.80 16.39 16.22
CA GLY A 728 -5.12 15.51 17.16
C GLY A 728 -5.60 14.04 17.01
N ASP A 729 -4.82 13.09 17.49
CA ASP A 729 -5.20 11.67 17.59
C ASP A 729 -6.52 11.49 18.37
N GLU A 730 -6.72 12.33 19.39
CA GLU A 730 -7.95 12.43 20.18
C GLU A 730 -8.45 13.87 20.15
N ARG A 731 -9.77 14.11 20.30
CA ARG A 731 -10.39 15.45 20.25
C ARG A 731 -9.84 16.43 21.29
N PHE A 732 -9.34 15.92 22.40
CA PHE A 732 -8.76 16.70 23.49
C PHE A 732 -7.31 17.13 23.24
N ILE A 733 -6.75 16.81 22.08
CA ILE A 733 -5.42 17.18 21.61
C ILE A 733 -5.60 18.19 20.48
N HIS A 734 -5.49 19.49 20.77
CA HIS A 734 -5.78 20.56 19.83
C HIS A 734 -5.03 21.84 20.19
N PHE A 735 -4.99 22.79 19.26
CA PHE A 735 -4.49 24.15 19.51
C PHE A 735 -5.40 24.91 20.49
N ASN A 736 -4.82 25.76 21.33
CA ASN A 736 -5.57 26.54 22.31
C ASN A 736 -6.36 27.68 21.65
N GLY A 737 -5.92 28.16 20.48
CA GLY A 737 -6.52 29.30 19.81
C GLY A 737 -6.80 29.12 18.33
N MET A 738 -7.68 29.99 17.80
CA MET A 738 -8.11 29.98 16.39
C MET A 738 -6.98 30.29 15.40
N ALA A 739 -5.93 31.01 15.80
CA ALA A 739 -4.86 31.44 14.90
C ALA A 739 -4.21 30.27 14.14
N TYR A 740 -4.00 29.14 14.82
CA TYR A 740 -3.47 27.91 14.25
C TYR A 740 -4.48 26.78 14.20
N GLY A 741 -5.54 26.82 15.03
CA GLY A 741 -6.51 25.73 15.20
C GLY A 741 -7.73 25.79 14.28
N GLN A 742 -7.87 26.77 13.39
CA GLN A 742 -8.97 26.80 12.43
C GLN A 742 -8.64 26.06 11.13
N GLY A 743 -9.64 25.57 10.42
CA GLY A 743 -9.49 24.84 9.16
C GLY A 743 -8.69 25.61 8.09
N ALA A 744 -8.85 26.94 8.02
CA ALA A 744 -8.06 27.80 7.14
C ALA A 744 -6.55 27.82 7.46
N SER A 745 -6.15 27.42 8.68
CA SER A 745 -4.75 27.35 9.10
C SER A 745 -4.23 25.93 9.20
N MET A 746 -5.09 24.97 9.54
CA MET A 746 -4.69 23.56 9.68
C MET A 746 -4.73 22.79 8.34
N ALA A 747 -5.86 22.89 7.61
CA ALA A 747 -6.14 22.01 6.46
C ALA A 747 -5.92 22.71 5.10
N LEU A 748 -6.44 23.92 4.90
CA LEU A 748 -6.34 24.65 3.64
C LEU A 748 -4.90 24.79 3.10
N PRO A 749 -3.86 24.97 3.92
CA PRO A 749 -2.48 25.05 3.41
C PRO A 749 -1.98 23.80 2.69
N ILE A 750 -2.46 22.61 3.05
CA ILE A 750 -2.13 21.36 2.32
C ILE A 750 -2.71 21.44 0.91
N TYR A 751 -4.00 21.80 0.80
CA TYR A 751 -4.66 22.04 -0.47
C TYR A 751 -3.91 23.04 -1.34
N GLY A 752 -3.60 24.23 -0.76
CA GLY A 752 -2.92 25.29 -1.51
C GLY A 752 -1.55 24.89 -2.05
N ARG A 753 -0.74 24.16 -1.24
CA ARG A 753 0.56 23.62 -1.67
C ARG A 753 0.41 22.57 -2.76
N PHE A 754 -0.53 21.65 -2.59
CA PHE A 754 -0.82 20.60 -3.57
C PHE A 754 -1.27 21.19 -4.92
N MET A 755 -2.30 22.04 -4.93
CA MET A 755 -2.82 22.64 -6.17
C MET A 755 -1.77 23.50 -6.88
N ARG A 756 -0.92 24.20 -6.11
CA ARG A 756 0.17 24.97 -6.74
C ARG A 756 1.18 24.09 -7.46
N LYS A 757 1.52 22.92 -6.89
CA LYS A 757 2.40 21.95 -7.56
C LYS A 757 1.72 21.36 -8.80
N VAL A 758 0.44 21.00 -8.70
CA VAL A 758 -0.36 20.46 -9.82
C VAL A 758 -0.42 21.47 -10.99
N TYR A 759 -0.73 22.74 -10.72
CA TYR A 759 -0.82 23.76 -11.80
C TYR A 759 0.56 24.16 -12.36
N ASN A 760 1.64 23.96 -11.64
CA ASN A 760 2.99 24.21 -12.16
C ASN A 760 3.50 23.07 -13.05
N ASP A 761 2.91 21.88 -12.99
CA ASP A 761 3.29 20.73 -13.82
C ASP A 761 2.57 20.74 -15.15
N ARG A 762 3.28 21.09 -16.22
CA ARG A 762 2.75 21.15 -17.59
C ARG A 762 2.42 19.79 -18.20
N LEU A 763 2.85 18.69 -17.57
CA LEU A 763 2.56 17.34 -18.03
C LEU A 763 1.21 16.84 -17.50
N LEU A 764 0.64 17.52 -16.50
CA LEU A 764 -0.69 17.22 -15.98
C LEU A 764 -1.76 17.99 -16.79
N PRO A 765 -2.97 17.40 -16.98
CA PRO A 765 -4.03 18.01 -17.78
C PRO A 765 -4.85 19.08 -17.02
N TYR A 766 -4.31 19.62 -15.93
CA TYR A 766 -5.01 20.59 -15.07
C TYR A 766 -4.58 22.03 -15.38
N SER A 767 -5.54 22.94 -15.50
CA SER A 767 -5.29 24.34 -15.84
C SER A 767 -6.00 25.31 -14.88
N GLU A 768 -5.31 26.40 -14.52
CA GLU A 768 -5.93 27.53 -13.80
C GLU A 768 -6.99 28.27 -14.65
N SER A 769 -7.03 28.07 -15.97
CA SER A 769 -7.99 28.66 -16.88
C SER A 769 -9.31 27.89 -16.97
N ALA A 770 -9.40 26.68 -16.40
CA ALA A 770 -10.64 25.91 -16.40
C ALA A 770 -11.74 26.64 -15.63
N GLN A 771 -12.94 26.73 -16.21
CA GLN A 771 -14.07 27.46 -15.65
C GLN A 771 -15.33 26.60 -15.65
N PHE A 772 -16.22 26.87 -14.68
CA PHE A 772 -17.58 26.34 -14.70
C PHE A 772 -18.40 27.05 -15.75
N SER A 773 -19.16 26.30 -16.53
CA SER A 773 -19.96 26.83 -17.65
C SER A 773 -21.32 27.32 -17.14
N PHE A 774 -21.39 28.53 -16.57
CA PHE A 774 -22.67 29.14 -16.19
C PHE A 774 -23.52 29.43 -17.42
N PRO A 775 -24.80 29.02 -17.43
CA PRO A 775 -25.72 29.44 -18.45
C PRO A 775 -25.88 30.99 -18.48
N SER A 776 -26.00 31.59 -19.65
CA SER A 776 -26.06 33.04 -19.80
C SER A 776 -27.34 33.70 -19.26
N ASP A 777 -28.37 32.89 -19.07
CA ASP A 777 -29.75 33.29 -18.69
C ASP A 777 -30.10 32.93 -17.25
N VAL A 778 -29.17 32.40 -16.46
CA VAL A 778 -29.42 32.05 -15.03
C VAL A 778 -29.55 33.29 -14.18
N ASN A 779 -30.75 33.56 -13.71
CA ASN A 779 -30.99 34.52 -12.66
C ASN A 779 -30.94 33.81 -11.27
N LEU A 780 -29.84 33.99 -10.57
CA LEU A 780 -29.60 33.34 -9.27
C LEU A 780 -30.58 33.80 -8.17
N CYS A 781 -31.18 34.95 -8.32
CA CYS A 781 -32.09 35.58 -7.35
C CYS A 781 -33.56 35.60 -7.84
N ALA A 782 -33.87 34.96 -8.98
CA ALA A 782 -35.28 34.84 -9.41
C ALA A 782 -36.07 34.10 -8.34
N ASP A 783 -37.29 34.55 -8.08
CA ASP A 783 -38.21 33.97 -7.09
C ASP A 783 -37.72 34.08 -5.63
N SER A 784 -36.86 35.07 -5.33
CA SER A 784 -36.49 35.35 -3.94
C SER A 784 -37.74 35.60 -3.11
N MET A 785 -37.88 34.91 -1.97
CA MET A 785 -38.98 35.12 -1.01
C MET A 785 -38.97 36.55 -0.42
N TRP A 786 -37.87 37.28 -0.63
CA TRP A 786 -37.66 38.64 -0.23
C TRP A 786 -37.46 39.56 -1.43
N SER A 787 -38.36 39.50 -2.41
CA SER A 787 -38.43 40.55 -3.45
C SER A 787 -38.98 41.80 -2.75
N GLY A 788 -38.13 42.79 -2.55
CA GLY A 788 -38.52 44.05 -1.95
C GLY A 788 -39.43 44.84 -2.90
N GLU A 789 -40.65 44.40 -3.11
CA GLU A 789 -41.73 45.32 -3.44
C GLU A 789 -42.09 46.02 -2.11
N GLU A 790 -41.64 47.23 -1.99
CA GLU A 790 -42.28 48.23 -1.13
C GLU A 790 -43.78 48.22 -1.47
N THR A 791 -44.58 47.52 -0.68
CA THR A 791 -46.00 47.73 -0.69
C THR A 791 -46.16 49.17 -0.24
N ASP A 792 -46.54 50.04 -1.22
CA ASP A 792 -47.06 51.35 -0.94
C ASP A 792 -48.02 51.25 0.23
N SER A 793 -47.66 51.92 1.31
CA SER A 793 -48.50 52.13 2.48
C SER A 793 -49.83 52.77 2.08
N VAL A 794 -50.83 51.95 2.00
CA VAL A 794 -52.20 52.47 2.07
C VAL A 794 -52.40 52.96 3.48
N GLU A 795 -52.24 54.24 3.67
CA GLU A 795 -52.76 54.94 4.84
C GLU A 795 -54.31 54.79 4.88
N GLU A 796 -54.82 53.81 5.58
CA GLU A 796 -56.19 53.83 6.04
C GLU A 796 -56.22 54.57 7.36
N GLU A 797 -56.50 55.83 7.28
CA GLU A 797 -57.11 56.60 8.40
C GLU A 797 -58.41 55.93 8.83
N THR A 798 -58.40 55.16 9.87
CA THR A 798 -59.62 54.83 10.65
C THR A 798 -59.60 55.66 11.90
N SER A 799 -60.32 56.77 11.85
CA SER A 799 -60.82 57.47 13.02
C SER A 799 -61.69 56.60 13.87
N ILE A 800 -61.23 56.29 15.06
CA ILE A 800 -62.05 55.68 16.08
C ILE A 800 -62.58 56.87 16.98
N GLU A 801 -63.79 57.38 16.66
CA GLU A 801 -64.60 58.08 17.57
C GLU A 801 -65.76 57.18 18.05
N GLY A 802 -65.80 56.94 19.32
CA GLY A 802 -67.09 56.77 20.05
C GLY A 802 -67.62 55.33 20.07
N VAL A 803 -67.57 54.75 21.24
CA VAL A 803 -68.63 54.10 21.97
C VAL A 803 -68.14 53.82 23.40
N PHE A 804 -68.36 54.68 24.31
CA PHE A 804 -68.67 54.32 25.69
C PHE A 804 -70.17 54.62 25.80
N ASP A 805 -70.94 53.62 26.09
CA ASP A 805 -72.04 53.50 27.04
C ASP A 805 -72.32 52.02 27.32
#